data_740b3dd4a32a548f15da228cafa2f910
#
_entry.id   740b3dd4a32a548f15da228cafa2f910
#
_cell.length_a   1.000
_cell.length_b   1.000
_cell.length_c   1.000
_cell.angle_alpha   90.00
_cell.angle_beta   90.00
_cell.angle_gamma   90.00
#
_symmetry.space_group_name_H-M   'P 1'
#
loop_
_entity.id
_entity.type
_entity.pdbx_description
1 polymer ?
#
loop_
_entity_poly.entity_id
_entity_poly.type
_entity_poly.pdbx_seq_one_letter_code
_entity_poly.pdbx_strand_id
1 'polypeptide(L)'
;MLRMLASAVALSAFALAMSCTTPVDPVMPEQVAAAKPAGPHPGEAVYKQRCAACHDNPEATRAPSRATLARMASGNISNALIAGKMIAQGVGLSSAEVSYVSDYLSEAAAVSDDWITAMRCPADRATPKLTNVTPTVAAFGFNQQNTRNLTYAQTGLKAADLTNLEVAWVVAFPDAVSMRSQAAVVGNTIFLPVGESKNRVFAFDISDKTKPCIQWVHDGERAFRTSTGYGVRKDGVPMVMAGDIGGWTSAIDARNGKRLWITKTGLFDASTSTATPVLVGGNVIAPSSQYEIMMAGQDHHVCCKLHGGVSAVDAVTGKIVWQTGAMEDAKPMSDRGDGQMLWGPAGAPIWNSPSIDLKRNRLYVGTGEANSAPAHPNTDALMAFDLTTGKILWSHQATANDVFNVGCGPNGGGKNCTKNTVYRDVDFGASTILTKQPNGNDILVAGQKSGTVWAINPDNGDVVWRTDIGTGGPNGGIHWGIAVDDTHVYAPISYPGRSIPAQVVPADLRPGLYAVNLKDGTIDWKMEVKADCTPERKKFVPRCDALFGLSGAPTVIGDYVVTGGLDGRVYVVERKTGKLAAQWDTARTFPTINGIEGNGASVDNASIIAVNGLLIMNSGYGLFGQGAGNVMIAYKPKN
;
A
#
# COMPACT_ATOMS: atom_id res chain seq x y z
N MET A 1 51.07 -35.47 -48.84
CA MET A 1 50.52 -35.63 -50.18
C MET A 1 49.32 -34.79 -50.35
N LEU A 2 49.46 -33.83 -51.17
CA LEU A 2 48.71 -33.22 -52.29
C LEU A 2 47.46 -32.44 -51.83
N ARG A 3 47.31 -31.30 -52.16
CA ARG A 3 47.60 -30.18 -53.06
C ARG A 3 46.52 -29.09 -52.91
N MET A 4 47.02 -27.90 -52.80
CA MET A 4 46.33 -26.65 -52.99
C MET A 4 45.42 -26.61 -54.22
N LEU A 5 44.42 -25.74 -54.18
CA LEU A 5 44.05 -24.83 -55.28
C LEU A 5 43.41 -23.56 -54.72
N ALA A 6 44.08 -22.44 -54.99
CA ALA A 6 43.59 -21.08 -54.76
C ALA A 6 42.84 -20.64 -56.02
N SER A 7 41.80 -19.83 -55.86
CA SER A 7 41.24 -19.04 -56.95
C SER A 7 40.94 -17.63 -56.41
N ALA A 8 41.68 -16.68 -56.94
CA ALA A 8 41.48 -15.25 -56.80
C ALA A 8 40.34 -14.80 -57.71
N VAL A 9 39.48 -13.93 -57.22
CA VAL A 9 38.59 -13.10 -58.05
C VAL A 9 38.68 -11.63 -57.60
N ALA A 10 38.79 -10.80 -58.62
CA ALA A 10 39.20 -9.40 -58.60
C ALA A 10 38.22 -8.46 -57.94
N LEU A 11 38.76 -7.42 -57.30
CA LEU A 11 38.06 -6.18 -56.90
C LEU A 11 37.65 -5.38 -58.16
N SER A 12 36.37 -4.97 -58.17
CA SER A 12 35.92 -3.85 -59.00
C SER A 12 35.32 -2.79 -58.04
N ALA A 13 36.02 -1.69 -57.94
CA ALA A 13 35.57 -0.52 -57.20
C ALA A 13 34.49 0.23 -58.02
N PHE A 14 33.31 0.41 -57.42
CA PHE A 14 32.31 1.37 -57.90
C PHE A 14 32.17 2.45 -56.83
N ALA A 15 32.61 3.64 -57.13
CA ALA A 15 32.38 4.84 -56.36
C ALA A 15 30.95 5.31 -56.60
N LEU A 16 30.07 5.24 -55.57
CA LEU A 16 28.80 5.93 -55.54
C LEU A 16 28.92 7.16 -54.65
N ALA A 17 28.68 8.31 -55.27
CA ALA A 17 28.55 9.60 -54.58
C ALA A 17 27.36 9.57 -53.63
N MET A 18 27.58 9.72 -52.32
CA MET A 18 26.54 9.96 -51.33
C MET A 18 26.17 11.44 -51.35
N SER A 19 24.98 11.77 -51.85
CA SER A 19 24.33 13.06 -51.57
C SER A 19 23.74 13.01 -50.18
N CYS A 20 24.18 13.93 -49.32
CA CYS A 20 23.56 14.17 -48.00
C CYS A 20 22.15 14.75 -48.21
N THR A 21 21.13 13.95 -47.98
CA THR A 21 19.78 14.44 -47.70
C THR A 21 19.58 14.49 -46.18
N THR A 22 19.31 15.67 -45.66
CA THR A 22 18.89 15.88 -44.26
C THR A 22 17.64 15.06 -43.95
N PRO A 23 17.57 14.36 -42.81
CA PRO A 23 16.33 13.69 -42.40
C PRO A 23 15.25 14.73 -42.16
N VAL A 24 14.13 14.61 -42.84
CA VAL A 24 12.90 15.32 -42.49
C VAL A 24 12.29 14.56 -41.31
N ASP A 25 12.16 15.23 -40.17
CA ASP A 25 11.46 14.68 -39.01
C ASP A 25 10.02 14.32 -39.41
N PRO A 26 9.51 13.13 -39.03
CA PRO A 26 8.12 12.80 -39.26
C PRO A 26 7.23 13.74 -38.44
N VAL A 27 6.48 14.57 -39.09
CA VAL A 27 5.41 15.38 -38.49
C VAL A 27 4.40 14.39 -37.91
N MET A 28 4.36 14.29 -36.58
CA MET A 28 3.32 13.54 -35.87
C MET A 28 1.97 14.18 -36.21
N PRO A 29 0.96 13.40 -36.60
CA PRO A 29 -0.37 13.97 -36.81
C PRO A 29 -0.87 14.57 -35.51
N GLU A 30 -1.27 15.83 -35.57
CA GLU A 30 -1.97 16.53 -34.49
C GLU A 30 -3.15 15.68 -34.03
N GLN A 31 -3.15 15.25 -32.75
CA GLN A 31 -4.27 14.51 -32.18
C GLN A 31 -5.47 15.46 -32.12
N VAL A 32 -6.31 15.39 -33.13
CA VAL A 32 -7.63 16.04 -33.13
C VAL A 32 -8.40 15.39 -31.95
N ALA A 33 -8.71 16.20 -30.96
CA ALA A 33 -9.58 15.78 -29.86
C ALA A 33 -10.88 15.23 -30.46
N ALA A 34 -11.15 13.96 -30.27
CA ALA A 34 -12.33 13.30 -30.82
C ALA A 34 -13.58 14.03 -30.31
N ALA A 35 -14.38 14.55 -31.22
CA ALA A 35 -15.65 15.18 -30.89
C ALA A 35 -16.52 14.18 -30.10
N LYS A 36 -17.08 14.65 -28.98
CA LYS A 36 -17.95 13.84 -28.12
C LYS A 36 -19.12 13.31 -28.97
N PRO A 37 -19.38 11.98 -29.03
CA PRO A 37 -20.43 11.43 -29.87
C PRO A 37 -21.79 12.03 -29.51
N ALA A 38 -22.60 12.38 -30.49
CA ALA A 38 -23.98 12.81 -30.30
C ALA A 38 -24.83 11.57 -29.96
N GLY A 39 -25.03 11.29 -28.66
CA GLY A 39 -25.79 10.14 -28.17
C GLY A 39 -25.34 9.75 -26.76
N PRO A 40 -26.03 8.78 -26.11
CA PRO A 40 -25.58 8.27 -24.82
C PRO A 40 -24.18 7.65 -24.94
N HIS A 41 -23.32 7.92 -23.96
CA HIS A 41 -21.94 7.45 -23.98
C HIS A 41 -21.90 5.92 -23.97
N PRO A 42 -21.14 5.24 -24.85
CA PRO A 42 -21.16 3.77 -24.93
C PRO A 42 -20.78 3.08 -23.62
N GLY A 43 -19.98 3.72 -22.78
CA GLY A 43 -19.64 3.22 -21.43
C GLY A 43 -20.76 3.29 -20.42
N GLU A 44 -21.84 4.06 -20.68
CA GLU A 44 -22.97 4.16 -19.76
C GLU A 44 -23.71 2.83 -19.59
N ALA A 45 -23.89 2.08 -20.69
CA ALA A 45 -24.53 0.78 -20.65
C ALA A 45 -23.70 -0.23 -19.83
N VAL A 46 -22.38 -0.25 -20.02
CA VAL A 46 -21.45 -1.09 -19.25
C VAL A 46 -21.50 -0.72 -17.76
N TYR A 47 -21.48 0.59 -17.46
CA TYR A 47 -21.56 1.08 -16.09
C TYR A 47 -22.84 0.61 -15.39
N LYS A 48 -24.00 0.82 -16.01
CA LYS A 48 -25.30 0.42 -15.44
C LYS A 48 -25.37 -1.08 -15.18
N GLN A 49 -24.80 -1.87 -16.08
CA GLN A 49 -24.84 -3.33 -15.98
C GLN A 49 -23.86 -3.91 -14.94
N ARG A 50 -22.66 -3.32 -14.80
CA ARG A 50 -21.56 -3.94 -14.06
C ARG A 50 -21.12 -3.17 -12.81
N CYS A 51 -21.41 -1.87 -12.73
CA CYS A 51 -20.77 -0.99 -11.77
C CYS A 51 -21.75 -0.23 -10.87
N ALA A 52 -22.91 0.19 -11.41
CA ALA A 52 -23.86 1.07 -10.75
C ALA A 52 -24.39 0.50 -9.42
N ALA A 53 -24.64 -0.79 -9.34
CA ALA A 53 -25.16 -1.44 -8.13
C ALA A 53 -24.30 -1.14 -6.88
N CYS A 54 -22.97 -0.99 -7.07
CA CYS A 54 -22.05 -0.67 -5.99
C CYS A 54 -21.72 0.82 -5.92
N HIS A 55 -21.37 1.44 -7.06
CA HIS A 55 -20.83 2.80 -7.08
C HIS A 55 -21.89 3.90 -6.96
N ASP A 56 -23.17 3.58 -7.23
CA ASP A 56 -24.30 4.47 -6.94
C ASP A 56 -24.81 4.31 -5.49
N ASN A 57 -24.38 3.26 -4.79
CA ASN A 57 -24.74 2.96 -3.40
C ASN A 57 -23.50 2.87 -2.49
N PRO A 58 -22.64 3.89 -2.45
CA PRO A 58 -21.35 3.83 -1.75
C PRO A 58 -21.49 3.59 -0.24
N GLU A 59 -22.57 4.07 0.36
CA GLU A 59 -22.81 3.91 1.80
C GLU A 59 -23.08 2.42 2.17
N ALA A 60 -23.81 1.70 1.33
CA ALA A 60 -24.14 0.29 1.56
C ALA A 60 -22.99 -0.63 1.14
N THR A 61 -22.26 -0.29 0.09
CA THR A 61 -21.30 -1.19 -0.57
C THR A 61 -19.84 -0.88 -0.23
N ARG A 62 -19.56 0.31 0.34
CA ARG A 62 -18.20 0.82 0.56
C ARG A 62 -17.39 1.03 -0.72
N ALA A 63 -18.02 0.98 -1.88
CA ALA A 63 -17.38 1.32 -3.14
C ALA A 63 -17.10 2.83 -3.21
N PRO A 64 -16.06 3.28 -3.92
CA PRO A 64 -15.90 4.68 -4.25
C PRO A 64 -17.16 5.22 -4.92
N SER A 65 -17.62 6.42 -4.53
CA SER A 65 -18.78 7.05 -5.16
C SER A 65 -18.50 7.39 -6.63
N ARG A 66 -19.56 7.59 -7.41
CA ARG A 66 -19.45 8.11 -8.78
C ARG A 66 -18.63 9.40 -8.86
N ALA A 67 -18.81 10.31 -7.89
CA ALA A 67 -18.03 11.54 -7.79
C ALA A 67 -16.54 11.30 -7.49
N THR A 68 -16.20 10.24 -6.76
CA THR A 68 -14.81 9.83 -6.55
C THR A 68 -14.20 9.28 -7.84
N LEU A 69 -14.94 8.42 -8.56
CA LEU A 69 -14.47 7.86 -9.84
C LEU A 69 -14.27 8.95 -10.89
N ALA A 70 -15.14 9.96 -10.93
CA ALA A 70 -15.05 11.07 -11.87
C ALA A 70 -13.71 11.85 -11.76
N ARG A 71 -13.07 11.84 -10.61
CA ARG A 71 -11.75 12.47 -10.38
C ARG A 71 -10.57 11.59 -10.75
N MET A 72 -10.79 10.32 -11.06
CA MET A 72 -9.73 9.39 -11.46
C MET A 72 -9.46 9.49 -12.96
N ALA A 73 -8.20 9.38 -13.35
CA ALA A 73 -7.84 9.22 -14.76
C ALA A 73 -8.48 7.94 -15.34
N SER A 74 -8.93 7.99 -16.57
CA SER A 74 -9.49 6.85 -17.32
C SER A 74 -8.55 5.62 -17.27
N GLY A 75 -7.22 5.84 -17.44
CA GLY A 75 -6.22 4.79 -17.32
C GLY A 75 -6.18 4.10 -15.95
N ASN A 76 -6.43 4.81 -14.86
CA ASN A 76 -6.49 4.23 -13.51
C ASN A 76 -7.74 3.36 -13.34
N ILE A 77 -8.87 3.77 -13.91
CA ILE A 77 -10.10 2.99 -13.92
C ILE A 77 -9.90 1.73 -14.77
N SER A 78 -9.31 1.85 -15.96
CA SER A 78 -8.94 0.70 -16.80
C SER A 78 -8.04 -0.28 -16.05
N ASN A 79 -6.98 0.21 -15.41
CA ASN A 79 -6.08 -0.63 -14.60
C ASN A 79 -6.81 -1.35 -13.46
N ALA A 80 -7.77 -0.70 -12.81
CA ALA A 80 -8.58 -1.34 -11.79
C ALA A 80 -9.40 -2.52 -12.34
N LEU A 81 -9.89 -2.41 -13.57
CA LEU A 81 -10.70 -3.44 -14.24
C LEU A 81 -9.87 -4.60 -14.80
N ILE A 82 -8.66 -4.35 -15.31
CA ILE A 82 -7.86 -5.39 -16.00
C ILE A 82 -6.85 -6.09 -15.09
N ALA A 83 -6.37 -5.42 -14.03
CA ALA A 83 -5.32 -5.94 -13.16
C ALA A 83 -5.44 -5.47 -11.70
N GLY A 84 -6.57 -4.84 -11.33
CA GLY A 84 -6.77 -4.26 -10.01
C GLY A 84 -8.00 -4.78 -9.29
N LYS A 85 -8.50 -4.01 -8.33
CA LYS A 85 -9.60 -4.38 -7.44
C LYS A 85 -10.93 -4.68 -8.15
N MET A 86 -11.14 -4.13 -9.33
CA MET A 86 -12.34 -4.33 -10.13
C MET A 86 -12.14 -5.41 -11.21
N ILE A 87 -11.09 -6.23 -11.12
CA ILE A 87 -10.81 -7.30 -12.08
C ILE A 87 -12.00 -8.25 -12.24
N ALA A 88 -12.72 -8.55 -11.17
CA ALA A 88 -13.92 -9.38 -11.20
C ALA A 88 -15.03 -8.76 -12.08
N GLN A 89 -15.25 -7.46 -11.99
CA GLN A 89 -16.21 -6.72 -12.79
C GLN A 89 -15.73 -6.50 -14.23
N GLY A 90 -14.40 -6.52 -14.42
CA GLY A 90 -13.75 -6.41 -15.72
C GLY A 90 -13.74 -7.70 -16.53
N VAL A 91 -13.86 -8.87 -15.87
CA VAL A 91 -13.88 -10.17 -16.57
C VAL A 91 -15.05 -10.24 -17.56
N GLY A 92 -14.71 -10.61 -18.81
CA GLY A 92 -15.67 -10.71 -19.91
C GLY A 92 -16.01 -9.39 -20.60
N LEU A 93 -15.44 -8.26 -20.18
CA LEU A 93 -15.46 -7.04 -20.96
C LEU A 93 -14.39 -7.11 -22.05
N SER A 94 -14.74 -6.68 -23.25
CA SER A 94 -13.78 -6.44 -24.32
C SER A 94 -12.89 -5.24 -23.98
N SER A 95 -11.72 -5.12 -24.61
CA SER A 95 -10.84 -3.97 -24.47
C SER A 95 -11.55 -2.65 -24.79
N ALA A 96 -12.48 -2.66 -25.75
CA ALA A 96 -13.27 -1.49 -26.11
C ALA A 96 -14.25 -1.11 -24.98
N GLU A 97 -14.95 -2.08 -24.38
CA GLU A 97 -15.87 -1.82 -23.26
C GLU A 97 -15.13 -1.33 -22.02
N VAL A 98 -13.93 -1.88 -21.73
CA VAL A 98 -13.07 -1.36 -20.66
C VAL A 98 -12.72 0.10 -20.92
N SER A 99 -12.28 0.46 -22.14
CA SER A 99 -12.00 1.84 -22.51
C SER A 99 -13.25 2.71 -22.37
N TYR A 100 -14.38 2.30 -22.96
CA TYR A 100 -15.59 3.10 -22.93
C TYR A 100 -16.10 3.36 -21.50
N VAL A 101 -16.12 2.35 -20.62
CA VAL A 101 -16.59 2.56 -19.25
C VAL A 101 -15.60 3.40 -18.44
N SER A 102 -14.31 3.26 -18.71
CA SER A 102 -13.28 4.07 -18.04
C SER A 102 -13.38 5.54 -18.44
N ASP A 103 -13.60 5.81 -19.71
CA ASP A 103 -13.79 7.18 -20.23
C ASP A 103 -15.13 7.78 -19.76
N TYR A 104 -16.19 6.97 -19.69
CA TYR A 104 -17.48 7.39 -19.14
C TYR A 104 -17.43 7.75 -17.66
N LEU A 105 -16.63 7.03 -16.91
CA LEU A 105 -16.48 7.24 -15.47
C LEU A 105 -15.57 8.42 -15.14
N SER A 106 -14.56 8.65 -15.95
CA SER A 106 -13.59 9.72 -15.74
C SER A 106 -14.11 11.05 -16.29
N GLU A 107 -14.21 12.04 -15.43
CA GLU A 107 -14.40 13.46 -15.80
C GLU A 107 -13.10 14.26 -15.65
N ALA A 108 -12.04 13.59 -15.17
CA ALA A 108 -10.74 14.21 -15.02
C ALA A 108 -10.19 14.62 -16.39
N ALA A 109 -10.03 15.92 -16.59
CA ALA A 109 -9.28 16.42 -17.75
C ALA A 109 -7.87 15.82 -17.70
N ALA A 110 -7.34 15.38 -18.83
CA ALA A 110 -5.97 14.91 -18.91
C ALA A 110 -5.03 16.02 -18.45
N VAL A 111 -4.50 15.90 -17.23
CA VAL A 111 -3.55 16.88 -16.69
C VAL A 111 -2.21 16.68 -17.39
N SER A 112 -1.68 17.76 -17.96
CA SER A 112 -0.35 17.72 -18.59
C SER A 112 0.73 17.48 -17.54
N ASP A 113 1.88 16.98 -17.97
CA ASP A 113 3.05 16.79 -17.10
C ASP A 113 3.89 18.06 -16.91
N ASP A 114 3.39 19.22 -17.35
CA ASP A 114 4.10 20.51 -17.26
C ASP A 114 4.45 20.87 -15.82
N TRP A 115 3.61 20.48 -14.85
CA TRP A 115 3.88 20.68 -13.43
C TRP A 115 5.16 19.93 -12.98
N ILE A 116 5.44 18.75 -13.56
CA ILE A 116 6.68 17.98 -13.26
C ILE A 116 7.88 18.76 -13.79
N THR A 117 7.77 19.28 -15.01
CA THR A 117 8.83 20.12 -15.63
C THR A 117 9.07 21.39 -14.81
N ALA A 118 8.00 22.06 -14.38
CA ALA A 118 8.08 23.26 -13.55
C ALA A 118 8.70 23.01 -12.16
N MET A 119 8.54 21.79 -11.62
CA MET A 119 9.10 21.38 -10.34
C MET A 119 10.49 20.72 -10.43
N ARG A 120 11.12 20.62 -11.61
CA ARG A 120 12.46 20.01 -11.73
C ARG A 120 13.47 20.75 -10.87
N CYS A 121 14.34 19.97 -10.24
CA CYS A 121 15.43 20.52 -9.43
C CYS A 121 16.43 21.31 -10.29
N PRO A 122 16.98 22.41 -9.78
CA PRO A 122 18.15 23.06 -10.37
C PRO A 122 19.35 22.10 -10.34
N ALA A 123 20.37 22.38 -11.17
CA ALA A 123 21.48 21.45 -11.44
C ALA A 123 22.21 20.97 -10.18
N ASP A 124 22.36 21.81 -9.18
CA ASP A 124 23.04 21.51 -7.90
C ASP A 124 22.26 20.56 -6.99
N ARG A 125 20.95 20.41 -7.21
CA ARG A 125 20.02 19.53 -6.48
C ARG A 125 19.45 18.41 -7.33
N ALA A 126 19.77 18.35 -8.63
CA ALA A 126 19.14 17.42 -9.59
C ALA A 126 19.47 15.95 -9.36
N THR A 127 20.51 15.63 -8.59
CA THR A 127 20.94 14.26 -8.33
C THR A 127 20.85 13.91 -6.85
N PRO A 128 20.21 12.80 -6.48
CA PRO A 128 20.17 12.31 -5.10
C PRO A 128 21.58 12.11 -4.51
N LYS A 129 21.82 12.64 -3.31
CA LYS A 129 23.08 12.48 -2.56
C LYS A 129 22.93 11.28 -1.62
N LEU A 130 23.31 10.08 -2.09
CA LEU A 130 23.04 8.81 -1.41
C LEU A 130 24.29 8.13 -0.82
N THR A 131 25.49 8.60 -1.18
CA THR A 131 26.74 7.95 -0.77
C THR A 131 27.02 8.21 0.71
N ASN A 132 27.30 7.15 1.48
CA ASN A 132 27.58 7.20 2.92
C ASN A 132 26.48 7.86 3.77
N VAL A 133 25.23 7.78 3.31
CA VAL A 133 24.06 8.28 4.02
C VAL A 133 23.26 7.11 4.58
N THR A 134 23.07 7.07 5.89
CA THR A 134 22.16 6.13 6.53
C THR A 134 20.71 6.54 6.23
N PRO A 135 19.88 5.67 5.68
CA PRO A 135 18.49 6.00 5.43
C PRO A 135 17.73 6.23 6.75
N THR A 136 16.91 7.27 6.79
CA THR A 136 15.98 7.51 7.90
C THR A 136 14.78 6.57 7.79
N VAL A 137 14.35 6.29 6.55
CA VAL A 137 13.25 5.36 6.24
C VAL A 137 13.71 4.44 5.10
N ALA A 138 14.06 3.20 5.43
CA ALA A 138 14.51 2.21 4.46
C ALA A 138 13.42 1.17 4.10
N ALA A 139 12.40 1.02 4.94
CA ALA A 139 11.32 0.05 4.82
C ALA A 139 10.01 0.62 5.39
N PHE A 140 8.93 -0.12 5.31
CA PHE A 140 7.60 0.29 5.79
C PHE A 140 7.62 0.81 7.24
N GLY A 141 8.26 0.10 8.16
CA GLY A 141 8.40 0.51 9.57
C GLY A 141 9.68 1.29 9.86
N PHE A 142 10.26 1.95 8.85
CA PHE A 142 11.49 2.74 8.86
C PHE A 142 12.77 1.90 8.82
N ASN A 143 12.78 0.76 9.47
CA ASN A 143 13.88 -0.21 9.52
C ASN A 143 13.38 -1.63 9.21
N GLN A 144 14.27 -2.60 9.20
CA GLN A 144 13.95 -4.00 8.92
C GLN A 144 13.11 -4.69 10.02
N GLN A 145 13.01 -4.12 11.22
CA GLN A 145 12.20 -4.61 12.33
C GLN A 145 10.81 -3.98 12.40
N ASN A 146 10.53 -2.99 11.53
CA ASN A 146 9.26 -2.25 11.43
C ASN A 146 8.88 -1.43 12.69
N THR A 147 9.83 -0.93 13.46
CA THR A 147 9.57 -0.32 14.78
C THR A 147 8.77 0.98 14.74
N ARG A 148 8.80 1.73 13.63
CA ARG A 148 8.15 3.04 13.46
C ARG A 148 8.49 4.04 14.56
N ASN A 149 9.75 4.03 14.98
CA ASN A 149 10.28 4.85 16.06
C ASN A 149 11.47 5.67 15.57
N LEU A 150 11.40 6.99 15.71
CA LEU A 150 12.41 7.96 15.31
C LEU A 150 12.81 8.81 16.52
N THR A 151 14.11 9.02 16.65
CA THR A 151 14.65 9.97 17.61
C THR A 151 14.60 11.41 17.08
N TYR A 152 14.65 12.40 17.96
CA TYR A 152 14.75 13.80 17.56
C TYR A 152 15.98 14.07 16.67
N ALA A 153 17.09 13.41 16.93
CA ALA A 153 18.30 13.52 16.12
C ALA A 153 18.09 13.04 14.67
N GLN A 154 17.35 11.95 14.47
CA GLN A 154 17.02 11.45 13.13
C GLN A 154 16.06 12.35 12.37
N THR A 155 15.15 13.01 13.07
CA THR A 155 14.11 13.85 12.44
C THR A 155 14.56 15.29 12.22
N GLY A 156 15.50 15.80 13.03
CA GLY A 156 15.86 17.21 13.07
C GLY A 156 14.79 18.11 13.68
N LEU A 157 13.78 17.52 14.34
CA LEU A 157 12.76 18.20 15.13
C LEU A 157 13.11 18.18 16.62
N LYS A 158 12.51 19.06 17.41
CA LYS A 158 12.56 19.10 18.87
C LYS A 158 11.18 18.79 19.45
N ALA A 159 11.11 18.47 20.73
CA ALA A 159 9.83 18.21 21.41
C ALA A 159 8.80 19.34 21.23
N ALA A 160 9.22 20.60 21.43
CA ALA A 160 8.36 21.76 21.30
C ALA A 160 7.85 21.96 19.87
N ASP A 161 8.58 21.51 18.85
CA ASP A 161 8.22 21.69 17.46
C ASP A 161 6.95 20.90 17.12
N LEU A 162 6.82 19.65 17.62
CA LEU A 162 5.71 18.76 17.31
C LEU A 162 4.34 19.29 17.76
N THR A 163 4.31 20.20 18.71
CA THR A 163 3.07 20.83 19.19
C THR A 163 2.80 22.18 18.53
N ASN A 164 3.72 22.68 17.69
CA ASN A 164 3.64 24.00 17.08
C ASN A 164 4.11 23.97 15.61
N LEU A 165 3.42 23.19 14.77
CA LEU A 165 3.72 23.05 13.35
C LEU A 165 2.82 23.93 12.48
N GLU A 166 3.34 24.36 11.33
CA GLU A 166 2.60 24.99 10.25
C GLU A 166 2.91 24.33 8.91
N VAL A 167 2.03 24.48 7.92
CA VAL A 167 2.27 23.95 6.57
C VAL A 167 3.47 24.64 5.94
N ALA A 168 4.48 23.87 5.57
CA ALA A 168 5.63 24.35 4.82
C ALA A 168 5.35 24.38 3.32
N TRP A 169 4.80 23.30 2.80
CA TRP A 169 4.41 23.14 1.40
C TRP A 169 3.42 21.99 1.22
N VAL A 170 2.70 22.04 0.10
CA VAL A 170 1.82 20.96 -0.35
C VAL A 170 2.08 20.70 -1.83
N VAL A 171 2.23 19.43 -2.18
CA VAL A 171 2.27 18.93 -3.56
C VAL A 171 1.02 18.08 -3.78
N ALA A 172 0.24 18.41 -4.80
CA ALA A 172 -0.90 17.59 -5.21
C ALA A 172 -0.55 16.75 -6.44
N PHE A 173 -1.09 15.54 -6.48
CA PHE A 173 -0.89 14.61 -7.58
C PHE A 173 -2.20 14.53 -8.37
N PRO A 174 -2.16 14.91 -9.67
CA PRO A 174 -3.35 14.84 -10.52
C PRO A 174 -3.84 13.38 -10.60
N ASP A 175 -5.14 13.23 -10.74
CA ASP A 175 -5.82 11.94 -10.91
C ASP A 175 -5.76 10.98 -9.70
N ALA A 176 -5.02 11.32 -8.64
CA ALA A 176 -4.99 10.51 -7.43
C ALA A 176 -6.24 10.77 -6.56
N VAL A 177 -6.81 9.69 -6.03
CA VAL A 177 -7.88 9.72 -5.01
C VAL A 177 -7.46 8.98 -3.74
N SER A 178 -6.25 8.38 -3.76
CA SER A 178 -5.69 7.63 -2.65
C SER A 178 -4.17 7.78 -2.55
N MET A 179 -3.74 8.49 -1.54
CA MET A 179 -2.33 8.74 -1.21
C MET A 179 -1.85 7.76 -0.13
N ARG A 180 -1.88 6.46 -0.45
CA ARG A 180 -1.71 5.38 0.53
C ARG A 180 -0.26 5.05 0.91
N SER A 181 0.69 5.35 0.03
CA SER A 181 2.06 4.84 0.14
C SER A 181 2.94 5.71 1.03
N GLN A 182 3.81 5.08 1.81
CA GLN A 182 4.89 5.72 2.52
C GLN A 182 6.09 5.90 1.60
N ALA A 183 6.78 7.02 1.71
CA ALA A 183 8.05 7.24 1.02
C ALA A 183 9.23 6.60 1.78
N ALA A 184 10.23 6.11 1.05
CA ALA A 184 11.56 5.90 1.60
C ALA A 184 12.33 7.24 1.68
N VAL A 185 13.24 7.36 2.66
CA VAL A 185 13.98 8.60 2.92
C VAL A 185 15.46 8.32 3.11
N VAL A 186 16.29 8.98 2.30
CA VAL A 186 17.75 8.91 2.37
C VAL A 186 18.33 10.30 2.30
N GLY A 187 18.87 10.79 3.40
CA GLY A 187 19.30 12.17 3.51
C GLY A 187 18.15 13.15 3.22
N ASN A 188 18.33 14.00 2.22
CA ASN A 188 17.30 14.95 1.79
C ASN A 188 16.47 14.47 0.59
N THR A 189 16.59 13.21 0.21
CA THR A 189 15.77 12.64 -0.88
C THR A 189 14.67 11.77 -0.33
N ILE A 190 13.43 12.00 -0.77
CA ILE A 190 12.28 11.14 -0.53
C ILE A 190 11.88 10.44 -1.83
N PHE A 191 11.59 9.14 -1.76
CA PHE A 191 11.14 8.32 -2.88
C PHE A 191 9.69 7.90 -2.64
N LEU A 192 8.75 8.51 -3.37
CA LEU A 192 7.32 8.31 -3.16
C LEU A 192 6.66 7.63 -4.37
N PRO A 193 6.02 6.47 -4.21
CA PRO A 193 5.19 5.88 -5.25
C PRO A 193 3.79 6.49 -5.20
N VAL A 194 3.30 6.93 -6.34
CA VAL A 194 1.93 7.41 -6.53
C VAL A 194 1.32 6.65 -7.70
N GLY A 195 0.70 5.51 -7.40
CA GLY A 195 0.20 4.59 -8.42
C GLY A 195 -0.95 5.17 -9.25
N GLU A 196 -1.79 5.99 -8.65
CA GLU A 196 -2.95 6.58 -9.33
C GLU A 196 -2.61 7.81 -10.16
N SER A 197 -1.39 8.36 -10.04
CA SER A 197 -0.90 9.44 -10.89
C SER A 197 0.04 8.89 -11.96
N LYS A 198 -0.52 8.26 -12.98
CA LYS A 198 0.19 7.65 -14.12
C LYS A 198 1.22 6.59 -13.73
N ASN A 199 0.97 5.83 -12.66
CA ASN A 199 1.82 4.71 -12.21
C ASN A 199 3.28 5.11 -11.92
N ARG A 200 3.51 6.17 -11.14
CA ARG A 200 4.84 6.78 -10.99
C ARG A 200 5.48 6.55 -9.64
N VAL A 201 6.81 6.52 -9.65
CA VAL A 201 7.66 6.76 -8.47
C VAL A 201 8.40 8.06 -8.67
N PHE A 202 8.30 8.96 -7.70
CA PHE A 202 8.96 10.25 -7.70
C PHE A 202 10.13 10.25 -6.72
N ALA A 203 11.24 10.89 -7.11
CA ALA A 203 12.28 11.32 -6.18
C ALA A 203 12.22 12.82 -6.01
N PHE A 204 12.01 13.27 -4.77
CA PHE A 204 12.01 14.69 -4.41
C PHE A 204 13.24 15.02 -3.57
N ASP A 205 13.89 16.13 -3.85
CA ASP A 205 14.82 16.77 -2.95
C ASP A 205 14.06 17.73 -2.02
N ILE A 206 14.27 17.56 -0.71
CA ILE A 206 13.68 18.38 0.36
C ILE A 206 14.74 19.16 1.16
N SER A 207 15.93 19.38 0.59
CA SER A 207 16.99 20.17 1.26
C SER A 207 16.55 21.61 1.51
N ASP A 208 15.78 22.19 0.59
CA ASP A 208 15.02 23.41 0.85
C ASP A 208 13.67 23.03 1.49
N LYS A 209 13.51 23.41 2.76
CA LYS A 209 12.32 23.07 3.57
C LYS A 209 11.04 23.76 3.11
N THR A 210 11.13 24.72 2.20
CA THR A 210 9.99 25.50 1.69
C THR A 210 9.71 25.25 0.21
N LYS A 211 10.71 24.75 -0.53
CA LYS A 211 10.61 24.55 -1.97
C LYS A 211 11.23 23.21 -2.40
N PRO A 212 10.54 22.10 -2.16
CA PRO A 212 10.97 20.79 -2.68
C PRO A 212 10.99 20.82 -4.21
N CYS A 213 11.81 19.95 -4.82
CA CYS A 213 11.87 19.81 -6.26
C CYS A 213 12.02 18.36 -6.68
N ILE A 214 11.69 18.04 -7.92
CA ILE A 214 11.71 16.69 -8.50
C ILE A 214 13.08 16.40 -9.11
N GLN A 215 13.80 15.43 -8.55
CA GLN A 215 15.08 14.95 -9.08
C GLN A 215 14.86 14.04 -10.30
N TRP A 216 13.99 13.05 -10.15
CA TRP A 216 13.60 12.15 -11.24
C TRP A 216 12.18 11.61 -11.04
N VAL A 217 11.62 11.10 -12.12
CA VAL A 217 10.35 10.36 -12.15
C VAL A 217 10.58 9.05 -12.88
N HIS A 218 10.04 7.96 -12.35
CA HIS A 218 10.00 6.65 -12.98
C HIS A 218 8.56 6.30 -13.35
N ASP A 219 8.31 6.02 -14.62
CA ASP A 219 7.01 5.56 -15.10
C ASP A 219 6.93 4.04 -15.00
N GLY A 220 5.94 3.52 -14.28
CA GLY A 220 5.65 2.10 -14.16
C GLY A 220 4.67 1.61 -15.22
N GLU A 221 4.68 0.31 -15.48
CA GLU A 221 3.73 -0.32 -16.42
C GLU A 221 2.34 -0.49 -15.80
N ARG A 222 2.26 -0.59 -14.47
CA ARG A 222 1.05 -0.77 -13.66
C ARG A 222 1.11 0.13 -12.44
N ALA A 223 -0.06 0.39 -11.85
CA ALA A 223 -0.16 1.22 -10.65
C ALA A 223 0.65 0.63 -9.49
N PHE A 224 1.64 1.39 -9.01
CA PHE A 224 2.34 1.04 -7.78
C PHE A 224 1.38 1.05 -6.60
N ARG A 225 1.45 0.01 -5.77
CA ARG A 225 0.52 -0.17 -4.65
C ARG A 225 1.22 -0.24 -3.30
N THR A 226 2.49 -0.62 -3.25
CA THR A 226 3.27 -0.69 -2.00
C THR A 226 3.84 0.68 -1.63
N SER A 227 4.36 0.80 -0.42
CA SER A 227 5.35 1.83 -0.10
C SER A 227 6.68 1.51 -0.79
N THR A 228 7.64 2.45 -0.77
CA THR A 228 8.99 2.17 -1.27
C THR A 228 9.87 1.56 -0.19
N GLY A 229 10.60 0.50 -0.57
CA GLY A 229 11.79 0.04 0.13
C GLY A 229 13.05 0.67 -0.48
N TYR A 230 14.09 0.84 0.32
CA TYR A 230 15.40 1.31 -0.13
C TYR A 230 16.50 0.38 0.37
N GLY A 231 17.55 0.21 -0.43
CA GLY A 231 18.76 -0.50 -0.02
C GLY A 231 19.89 -0.35 -1.02
N VAL A 232 21.09 -0.77 -0.62
CA VAL A 232 22.27 -0.79 -1.49
C VAL A 232 22.61 -2.24 -1.81
N ARG A 233 22.68 -2.56 -3.09
CA ARG A 233 23.02 -3.90 -3.58
C ARG A 233 24.48 -4.27 -3.27
N LYS A 234 24.82 -5.54 -3.37
CA LYS A 234 26.20 -6.04 -3.15
C LYS A 234 27.24 -5.40 -4.08
N ASP A 235 26.83 -4.98 -5.29
CA ASP A 235 27.65 -4.29 -6.27
C ASP A 235 27.69 -2.76 -6.06
N GLY A 236 27.18 -2.25 -4.93
CA GLY A 236 27.23 -0.85 -4.54
C GLY A 236 26.15 0.03 -5.18
N VAL A 237 25.23 -0.50 -5.98
CA VAL A 237 24.16 0.28 -6.62
C VAL A 237 23.03 0.52 -5.60
N PRO A 238 22.71 1.78 -5.26
CA PRO A 238 21.55 2.09 -4.44
C PRO A 238 20.28 1.92 -5.26
N MET A 239 19.27 1.26 -4.68
CA MET A 239 18.01 1.02 -5.37
C MET A 239 16.80 1.30 -4.50
N VAL A 240 15.72 1.68 -5.15
CA VAL A 240 14.36 1.76 -4.62
C VAL A 240 13.57 0.57 -5.15
N MET A 241 12.72 0.01 -4.31
CA MET A 241 11.88 -1.14 -4.65
C MET A 241 10.43 -0.79 -4.41
N ALA A 242 9.56 -1.17 -5.34
CA ALA A 242 8.12 -1.00 -5.20
C ALA A 242 7.36 -2.11 -5.92
N GLY A 243 6.26 -2.57 -5.33
CA GLY A 243 5.35 -3.55 -5.91
C GLY A 243 4.10 -2.91 -6.50
N ASP A 244 3.54 -3.54 -7.52
CA ASP A 244 2.37 -3.05 -8.26
C ASP A 244 1.11 -3.90 -8.04
N ILE A 245 -0.01 -3.43 -8.60
CA ILE A 245 -1.32 -4.11 -8.51
C ILE A 245 -1.36 -5.47 -9.20
N GLY A 246 -0.43 -5.78 -10.10
CA GLY A 246 -0.31 -7.06 -10.79
C GLY A 246 0.63 -8.05 -10.10
N GLY A 247 1.13 -7.74 -8.90
CA GLY A 247 2.06 -8.61 -8.17
C GLY A 247 3.46 -8.67 -8.78
N TRP A 248 3.90 -7.59 -9.43
CA TRP A 248 5.27 -7.42 -9.90
C TRP A 248 6.03 -6.50 -8.97
N THR A 249 7.29 -6.79 -8.75
CA THR A 249 8.21 -5.93 -8.00
C THR A 249 9.21 -5.32 -8.96
N SER A 250 9.30 -3.98 -8.94
CA SER A 250 10.28 -3.20 -9.69
C SER A 250 11.43 -2.80 -8.78
N ALA A 251 12.67 -2.93 -9.28
CA ALA A 251 13.84 -2.28 -8.72
C ALA A 251 14.29 -1.15 -9.63
N ILE A 252 14.52 0.00 -9.03
CA ILE A 252 14.80 1.27 -9.71
C ILE A 252 16.12 1.81 -9.16
N ASP A 253 17.04 2.25 -10.02
CA ASP A 253 18.26 2.92 -9.60
C ASP A 253 17.91 4.24 -8.89
N ALA A 254 18.20 4.31 -7.60
CA ALA A 254 17.85 5.45 -6.77
C ALA A 254 18.53 6.77 -7.19
N ARG A 255 19.63 6.71 -7.98
CA ARG A 255 20.37 7.87 -8.46
C ARG A 255 19.69 8.60 -9.61
N ASN A 256 18.91 7.87 -10.44
CA ASN A 256 18.45 8.43 -11.72
C ASN A 256 17.05 7.94 -12.17
N GLY A 257 16.38 7.08 -11.40
CA GLY A 257 15.05 6.56 -11.71
C GLY A 257 15.00 5.49 -12.82
N LYS A 258 16.12 5.01 -13.32
CA LYS A 258 16.15 3.96 -14.36
C LYS A 258 15.80 2.60 -13.75
N ARG A 259 14.97 1.83 -14.45
CA ARG A 259 14.65 0.47 -14.03
C ARG A 259 15.89 -0.44 -14.09
N LEU A 260 16.18 -1.12 -13.01
CA LEU A 260 17.22 -2.15 -12.92
C LEU A 260 16.67 -3.49 -13.37
N TRP A 261 15.51 -3.86 -12.83
CA TRP A 261 14.76 -5.05 -13.21
C TRP A 261 13.29 -4.92 -12.77
N ILE A 262 12.44 -5.79 -13.33
CA ILE A 262 11.06 -6.03 -12.90
C ILE A 262 10.81 -7.53 -12.88
N THR A 263 10.18 -8.06 -11.82
CA THR A 263 9.97 -9.49 -11.62
C THR A 263 8.57 -9.76 -11.10
N LYS A 264 7.89 -10.79 -11.65
CA LYS A 264 6.63 -11.29 -11.11
C LYS A 264 6.93 -12.01 -9.79
N THR A 265 6.61 -11.35 -8.68
CA THR A 265 6.80 -11.89 -7.32
C THR A 265 5.52 -12.49 -6.74
N GLY A 266 4.37 -12.14 -7.30
CA GLY A 266 3.12 -12.81 -7.00
C GLY A 266 3.06 -14.22 -7.59
N LEU A 267 2.49 -15.17 -6.84
CA LEU A 267 2.47 -16.58 -7.19
C LEU A 267 1.50 -16.90 -8.34
N PHE A 268 0.48 -16.07 -8.54
CA PHE A 268 -0.61 -16.29 -9.49
C PHE A 268 -0.84 -15.05 -10.38
N ASP A 269 -1.58 -15.21 -11.46
CA ASP A 269 -1.89 -14.09 -12.37
C ASP A 269 -2.66 -12.98 -11.66
N ALA A 270 -3.63 -13.33 -10.81
CA ALA A 270 -4.38 -12.37 -10.01
C ALA A 270 -3.75 -12.04 -8.65
N SER A 271 -2.43 -12.25 -8.50
CA SER A 271 -1.70 -11.75 -7.33
C SER A 271 -1.57 -10.23 -7.36
N THR A 272 -1.45 -9.64 -6.17
CA THR A 272 -1.19 -8.21 -5.99
C THR A 272 -0.14 -7.98 -4.91
N SER A 273 0.63 -6.91 -5.02
CA SER A 273 1.56 -6.48 -3.98
C SER A 273 0.95 -5.35 -3.16
N THR A 274 0.95 -5.49 -1.83
CA THR A 274 0.58 -4.42 -0.89
C THR A 274 1.69 -4.20 0.13
N ALA A 275 2.34 -5.28 0.54
CA ALA A 275 3.50 -5.29 1.41
C ALA A 275 4.71 -4.60 0.77
N THR A 276 5.41 -3.76 1.51
CA THR A 276 6.63 -3.11 1.03
C THR A 276 7.76 -4.12 0.90
N PRO A 277 8.42 -4.23 -0.26
CA PRO A 277 9.59 -5.08 -0.42
C PRO A 277 10.76 -4.60 0.44
N VAL A 278 11.55 -5.53 0.97
CA VAL A 278 12.72 -5.20 1.80
C VAL A 278 13.97 -5.90 1.27
N LEU A 279 15.10 -5.16 1.21
CA LEU A 279 16.41 -5.72 0.86
C LEU A 279 17.08 -6.30 2.10
N VAL A 280 17.47 -7.57 2.03
CA VAL A 280 18.20 -8.25 3.10
C VAL A 280 19.12 -9.34 2.53
N GLY A 281 20.37 -9.41 3.00
CA GLY A 281 21.32 -10.47 2.62
C GLY A 281 21.63 -10.54 1.12
N GLY A 282 21.33 -9.49 0.34
CA GLY A 282 21.48 -9.46 -1.12
C GLY A 282 20.25 -9.94 -1.89
N ASN A 283 19.15 -10.25 -1.21
CA ASN A 283 17.86 -10.58 -1.79
C ASN A 283 16.81 -9.53 -1.44
N VAL A 284 15.87 -9.31 -2.34
CA VAL A 284 14.64 -8.56 -2.11
C VAL A 284 13.56 -9.52 -1.68
N ILE A 285 13.05 -9.35 -0.47
CA ILE A 285 11.93 -10.12 0.05
C ILE A 285 10.64 -9.37 -0.30
N ALA A 286 9.75 -10.03 -1.03
CA ALA A 286 8.51 -9.46 -1.55
C ALA A 286 7.32 -10.37 -1.22
N PRO A 287 6.53 -10.04 -0.18
CA PRO A 287 5.26 -10.72 0.07
C PRO A 287 4.21 -10.38 -0.98
N SER A 288 3.26 -11.27 -1.18
CA SER A 288 2.15 -11.09 -2.11
C SER A 288 0.80 -11.51 -1.53
N SER A 289 -0.21 -10.80 -1.96
CA SER A 289 -1.63 -11.08 -1.75
C SER A 289 -2.28 -11.48 -3.08
N GLN A 290 -3.62 -11.55 -3.13
CA GLN A 290 -4.36 -11.92 -4.32
C GLN A 290 -5.74 -11.21 -4.35
N TYR A 291 -6.34 -11.12 -5.54
CA TYR A 291 -7.63 -10.50 -5.76
C TYR A 291 -8.81 -11.49 -5.79
N GLU A 292 -8.59 -12.78 -5.57
CA GLU A 292 -9.66 -13.76 -5.68
C GLU A 292 -10.79 -13.52 -4.67
N ILE A 293 -10.47 -12.95 -3.51
CA ILE A 293 -11.46 -12.47 -2.54
C ILE A 293 -12.54 -11.57 -3.20
N MET A 294 -12.13 -10.72 -4.14
CA MET A 294 -13.03 -9.84 -4.90
C MET A 294 -13.70 -10.58 -6.06
N MET A 295 -12.95 -11.44 -6.77
CA MET A 295 -13.44 -12.23 -7.91
C MET A 295 -14.55 -13.20 -7.49
N ALA A 296 -14.49 -13.70 -6.27
CA ALA A 296 -15.50 -14.59 -5.69
C ALA A 296 -16.91 -13.97 -5.64
N GLY A 297 -17.03 -12.65 -5.71
CA GLY A 297 -18.30 -11.94 -5.86
C GLY A 297 -19.01 -12.19 -7.19
N GLN A 298 -18.34 -12.81 -8.17
CA GLN A 298 -18.91 -13.11 -9.49
C GLN A 298 -19.25 -14.60 -9.58
N ASP A 299 -20.49 -14.93 -9.83
CA ASP A 299 -20.97 -16.31 -9.90
C ASP A 299 -20.32 -17.16 -11.01
N HIS A 300 -19.81 -16.51 -12.07
CA HIS A 300 -19.09 -17.21 -13.13
C HIS A 300 -17.63 -17.56 -12.75
N HIS A 301 -17.06 -16.92 -11.72
CA HIS A 301 -15.75 -17.29 -11.20
C HIS A 301 -15.84 -18.59 -10.40
N VAL A 302 -14.96 -19.53 -10.68
CA VAL A 302 -14.88 -20.80 -9.92
C VAL A 302 -13.87 -20.60 -8.78
N CYS A 303 -14.40 -20.34 -7.62
CA CYS A 303 -13.65 -19.99 -6.41
C CYS A 303 -13.36 -21.22 -5.53
N CYS A 304 -12.34 -21.24 -4.67
CA CYS A 304 -11.24 -20.29 -4.58
C CYS A 304 -9.93 -21.07 -4.66
N LYS A 305 -8.99 -20.58 -5.43
CA LYS A 305 -7.77 -21.33 -5.78
C LYS A 305 -6.48 -20.64 -5.37
N LEU A 306 -6.56 -19.35 -5.02
CA LEU A 306 -5.38 -18.52 -4.85
C LEU A 306 -5.06 -18.31 -3.38
N HIS A 307 -3.78 -18.15 -3.08
CA HIS A 307 -3.30 -17.85 -1.74
C HIS A 307 -2.17 -16.83 -1.76
N GLY A 308 -1.88 -16.27 -0.60
CA GLY A 308 -0.72 -15.40 -0.38
C GLY A 308 0.60 -16.17 -0.38
N GLY A 309 1.69 -15.44 -0.38
CA GLY A 309 3.02 -16.03 -0.28
C GLY A 309 4.14 -15.01 -0.18
N VAL A 310 5.36 -15.50 -0.18
CA VAL A 310 6.58 -14.69 -0.11
C VAL A 310 7.55 -15.14 -1.18
N SER A 311 8.18 -14.18 -1.86
CA SER A 311 9.25 -14.42 -2.84
C SER A 311 10.54 -13.75 -2.38
N ALA A 312 11.67 -14.41 -2.59
CA ALA A 312 13.00 -13.80 -2.54
C ALA A 312 13.55 -13.68 -3.96
N VAL A 313 14.03 -12.48 -4.28
CA VAL A 313 14.56 -12.13 -5.59
C VAL A 313 16.01 -11.67 -5.42
N ASP A 314 16.95 -12.22 -6.17
CA ASP A 314 18.33 -11.73 -6.18
C ASP A 314 18.37 -10.24 -6.59
N ALA A 315 18.90 -9.41 -5.73
CA ALA A 315 18.82 -7.95 -5.87
C ALA A 315 19.59 -7.42 -7.09
N VAL A 316 20.59 -8.16 -7.58
CA VAL A 316 21.41 -7.75 -8.74
C VAL A 316 20.74 -8.15 -10.04
N THR A 317 20.28 -9.39 -10.13
CA THR A 317 19.79 -9.98 -11.38
C THR A 317 18.29 -9.93 -11.58
N GLY A 318 17.51 -9.72 -10.51
CA GLY A 318 16.05 -9.79 -10.53
C GLY A 318 15.50 -11.22 -10.66
N LYS A 319 16.33 -12.26 -10.53
CA LYS A 319 15.87 -13.65 -10.61
C LYS A 319 15.27 -14.11 -9.29
N ILE A 320 14.19 -14.90 -9.36
CA ILE A 320 13.63 -15.58 -8.19
C ILE A 320 14.68 -16.55 -7.61
N VAL A 321 14.96 -16.42 -6.33
CA VAL A 321 15.82 -17.31 -5.55
C VAL A 321 14.98 -18.42 -4.93
N TRP A 322 13.89 -18.05 -4.28
CA TRP A 322 12.84 -18.96 -3.81
C TRP A 322 11.49 -18.26 -3.80
N GLN A 323 10.43 -19.06 -3.84
CA GLN A 323 9.06 -18.59 -3.77
C GLN A 323 8.23 -19.60 -2.98
N THR A 324 7.53 -19.17 -1.94
CA THR A 324 6.80 -20.05 -1.02
C THR A 324 5.39 -19.53 -0.81
N GLY A 325 4.39 -20.39 -1.06
CA GLY A 325 3.00 -20.14 -0.72
C GLY A 325 2.75 -20.19 0.79
N ALA A 326 1.76 -19.45 1.25
CA ALA A 326 1.33 -19.53 2.65
C ALA A 326 0.66 -20.87 2.99
N MET A 327 0.22 -21.61 1.98
CA MET A 327 -0.41 -22.93 2.06
C MET A 327 -0.18 -23.69 0.77
N GLU A 328 -0.64 -24.94 0.70
CA GLU A 328 -0.63 -25.76 -0.51
C GLU A 328 -1.64 -25.28 -1.56
N ASP A 329 -1.43 -25.64 -2.82
CA ASP A 329 -2.33 -25.33 -3.93
C ASP A 329 -3.71 -25.97 -3.72
N ALA A 330 -4.74 -25.23 -4.09
CA ALA A 330 -6.14 -25.63 -3.93
C ALA A 330 -6.50 -26.86 -4.75
N LYS A 331 -7.43 -27.67 -4.20
CA LYS A 331 -8.02 -28.85 -4.83
C LYS A 331 -9.54 -28.73 -4.86
N PRO A 332 -10.25 -29.46 -5.75
CA PRO A 332 -11.69 -29.55 -5.69
C PRO A 332 -12.14 -30.10 -4.33
N MET A 333 -13.11 -29.44 -3.67
CA MET A 333 -13.52 -29.78 -2.30
C MET A 333 -14.97 -30.21 -2.20
N SER A 334 -15.91 -29.45 -2.76
CA SER A 334 -17.33 -29.72 -2.65
C SER A 334 -18.09 -29.25 -3.89
N ASP A 335 -19.25 -29.84 -4.14
CA ASP A 335 -20.16 -29.39 -5.21
C ASP A 335 -20.70 -27.99 -4.87
N ARG A 336 -20.59 -27.07 -5.82
CA ARG A 336 -21.14 -25.71 -5.72
C ARG A 336 -22.64 -25.66 -5.97
N GLY A 337 -23.22 -26.72 -6.49
CA GLY A 337 -24.65 -26.84 -6.78
C GLY A 337 -25.07 -26.37 -8.18
N ASP A 338 -24.12 -26.13 -9.08
CA ASP A 338 -24.35 -25.73 -10.48
C ASP A 338 -23.48 -26.53 -11.47
N GLY A 339 -23.02 -27.71 -11.06
CA GLY A 339 -22.13 -28.56 -11.86
C GLY A 339 -20.66 -28.14 -11.77
N GLN A 340 -20.33 -27.13 -10.95
CA GLN A 340 -18.95 -26.71 -10.67
C GLN A 340 -18.54 -27.13 -9.26
N MET A 341 -17.23 -27.25 -9.04
CA MET A 341 -16.68 -27.53 -7.72
C MET A 341 -16.25 -26.24 -7.02
N LEU A 342 -16.48 -26.13 -5.73
CA LEU A 342 -15.75 -25.21 -4.87
C LEU A 342 -14.35 -25.78 -4.61
N TRP A 343 -13.36 -24.90 -4.58
CA TRP A 343 -11.95 -25.26 -4.43
C TRP A 343 -11.40 -24.70 -3.10
N GLY A 344 -10.34 -25.32 -2.61
CA GLY A 344 -9.58 -24.90 -1.44
C GLY A 344 -8.44 -25.88 -1.12
N PRO A 345 -7.60 -25.54 -0.11
CA PRO A 345 -7.65 -24.29 0.67
C PRO A 345 -7.29 -23.06 -0.17
N ALA A 346 -7.76 -21.88 0.23
CA ALA A 346 -7.48 -20.63 -0.44
C ALA A 346 -7.55 -19.46 0.56
N GLY A 347 -6.85 -18.37 0.28
CA GLY A 347 -6.77 -17.19 1.15
C GLY A 347 -5.38 -16.94 1.71
N ALA A 348 -5.25 -16.71 3.00
CA ALA A 348 -4.01 -16.32 3.67
C ALA A 348 -3.22 -15.23 2.91
N PRO A 349 -3.87 -14.13 2.47
CA PRO A 349 -3.17 -13.05 1.78
C PRO A 349 -2.09 -12.46 2.70
N ILE A 350 -0.87 -12.23 2.15
CA ILE A 350 0.19 -11.55 2.88
C ILE A 350 0.33 -10.14 2.32
N TRP A 351 -0.33 -9.17 3.00
CA TRP A 351 -0.36 -7.78 2.54
C TRP A 351 0.31 -6.78 3.51
N ASN A 352 0.85 -7.26 4.62
CA ASN A 352 1.71 -6.53 5.54
C ASN A 352 3.19 -6.75 5.20
N SER A 353 4.02 -5.77 5.56
CA SER A 353 5.45 -5.79 5.28
C SER A 353 6.20 -6.67 6.29
N PRO A 354 7.19 -7.47 5.85
CA PRO A 354 7.86 -8.42 6.73
C PRO A 354 8.75 -7.72 7.74
N SER A 355 8.86 -8.23 8.95
CA SER A 355 9.97 -7.92 9.85
C SER A 355 11.08 -8.96 9.70
N ILE A 356 12.34 -8.51 9.81
CA ILE A 356 13.52 -9.33 9.54
C ILE A 356 14.31 -9.56 10.83
N ASP A 357 14.66 -10.81 11.07
CA ASP A 357 15.49 -11.27 12.17
C ASP A 357 16.77 -11.93 11.62
N LEU A 358 17.82 -11.14 11.49
CA LEU A 358 19.12 -11.64 11.03
C LEU A 358 19.77 -12.59 12.04
N LYS A 359 19.48 -12.44 13.34
CA LYS A 359 20.01 -13.31 14.40
C LYS A 359 19.54 -14.74 14.25
N ARG A 360 18.25 -14.91 13.88
CA ARG A 360 17.62 -16.23 13.70
C ARG A 360 17.55 -16.67 12.24
N ASN A 361 18.02 -15.86 11.30
CA ASN A 361 17.85 -16.05 9.85
C ASN A 361 16.37 -16.22 9.46
N ARG A 362 15.49 -15.32 9.94
CA ARG A 362 14.04 -15.42 9.76
C ARG A 362 13.43 -14.12 9.23
N LEU A 363 12.29 -14.27 8.59
CA LEU A 363 11.33 -13.19 8.38
C LEU A 363 10.00 -13.59 9.02
N TYR A 364 9.24 -12.58 9.47
CA TYR A 364 7.92 -12.76 10.07
C TYR A 364 6.90 -11.94 9.31
N VAL A 365 5.72 -12.52 9.09
CA VAL A 365 4.57 -11.88 8.45
C VAL A 365 3.27 -12.29 9.16
N GLY A 366 2.23 -11.52 8.92
CA GLY A 366 0.87 -11.93 9.24
C GLY A 366 0.11 -12.30 7.96
N THR A 367 -0.87 -13.17 8.06
CA THR A 367 -1.76 -13.55 6.97
C THR A 367 -3.18 -13.05 7.22
N GLY A 368 -3.99 -13.04 6.18
CA GLY A 368 -5.42 -12.77 6.30
C GLY A 368 -6.26 -14.04 6.25
N GLU A 369 -7.54 -13.84 6.10
CA GLU A 369 -8.61 -14.81 6.15
C GLU A 369 -8.52 -15.92 5.10
N ALA A 370 -9.34 -16.97 5.28
CA ALA A 370 -9.62 -17.95 4.23
C ALA A 370 -10.65 -17.40 3.23
N ASN A 371 -10.49 -17.68 1.94
CA ASN A 371 -11.48 -17.32 0.93
C ASN A 371 -12.51 -18.44 0.68
N SER A 372 -12.24 -19.64 1.14
CA SER A 372 -13.15 -20.80 1.10
C SER A 372 -12.99 -21.65 2.35
N ALA A 373 -14.06 -22.35 2.76
CA ALA A 373 -14.02 -23.28 3.91
C ALA A 373 -13.63 -24.70 3.44
N PRO A 374 -12.96 -25.46 4.35
CA PRO A 374 -12.54 -25.07 5.69
C PRO A 374 -11.37 -24.09 5.66
N ALA A 375 -11.30 -23.22 6.69
CA ALA A 375 -10.15 -22.33 6.85
C ALA A 375 -8.88 -23.14 7.11
N HIS A 376 -7.80 -22.81 6.38
CA HIS A 376 -6.49 -23.42 6.59
C HIS A 376 -5.82 -22.88 7.88
N PRO A 377 -5.03 -23.66 8.63
CA PRO A 377 -4.35 -23.17 9.85
C PRO A 377 -3.41 -21.98 9.64
N ASN A 378 -3.00 -21.70 8.41
CA ASN A 378 -2.17 -20.54 8.04
C ASN A 378 -2.99 -19.30 7.64
N THR A 379 -4.32 -19.31 7.77
CA THR A 379 -5.15 -18.12 7.64
C THR A 379 -5.28 -17.39 8.97
N ASP A 380 -5.34 -16.07 8.96
CA ASP A 380 -5.34 -15.22 10.16
C ASP A 380 -4.23 -15.62 11.15
N ALA A 381 -3.04 -15.83 10.62
CA ALA A 381 -1.91 -16.40 11.33
C ALA A 381 -0.68 -15.47 11.31
N LEU A 382 0.15 -15.61 12.33
CA LEU A 382 1.52 -15.11 12.33
C LEU A 382 2.43 -16.25 11.89
N MET A 383 3.35 -15.98 10.97
CA MET A 383 4.20 -17.00 10.37
C MET A 383 5.67 -16.58 10.36
N ALA A 384 6.55 -17.55 10.56
CA ALA A 384 7.98 -17.39 10.35
C ALA A 384 8.46 -18.20 9.16
N PHE A 385 9.29 -17.56 8.32
CA PHE A 385 9.97 -18.21 7.21
C PHE A 385 11.49 -18.13 7.40
N ASP A 386 12.20 -19.14 6.98
CA ASP A 386 13.65 -19.10 6.86
C ASP A 386 14.07 -18.16 5.72
N LEU A 387 14.91 -17.18 6.00
CA LEU A 387 15.35 -16.16 5.02
C LEU A 387 16.11 -16.74 3.83
N THR A 388 16.84 -17.82 4.03
CA THR A 388 17.71 -18.42 3.01
C THR A 388 16.93 -19.33 2.06
N THR A 389 16.01 -20.11 2.61
CA THR A 389 15.34 -21.21 1.88
C THR A 389 13.86 -20.94 1.59
N GLY A 390 13.25 -19.97 2.26
CA GLY A 390 11.81 -19.71 2.20
C GLY A 390 10.96 -20.74 2.95
N LYS A 391 11.55 -21.72 3.65
CA LYS A 391 10.79 -22.75 4.38
C LYS A 391 9.98 -22.11 5.51
N ILE A 392 8.70 -22.48 5.63
CA ILE A 392 7.87 -22.14 6.79
C ILE A 392 8.42 -22.89 8.01
N LEU A 393 8.76 -22.14 9.07
CA LEU A 393 9.34 -22.67 10.30
C LEU A 393 8.28 -22.92 11.36
N TRP A 394 7.35 -22.00 11.51
CA TRP A 394 6.18 -22.10 12.37
C TRP A 394 5.04 -21.20 11.88
N SER A 395 3.83 -21.53 12.29
CA SER A 395 2.62 -20.75 12.07
C SER A 395 1.77 -20.78 13.34
N HIS A 396 1.27 -19.62 13.77
CA HIS A 396 0.35 -19.46 14.88
C HIS A 396 -0.95 -18.86 14.38
N GLN A 397 -2.02 -19.65 14.30
CA GLN A 397 -3.35 -19.18 13.91
C GLN A 397 -3.98 -18.39 15.06
N ALA A 398 -4.19 -17.10 14.86
CA ALA A 398 -4.78 -16.19 15.85
C ALA A 398 -6.31 -16.27 15.89
N THR A 399 -6.93 -16.43 14.71
CA THR A 399 -8.38 -16.53 14.55
C THR A 399 -8.72 -17.72 13.66
N ALA A 400 -9.35 -18.74 14.26
CA ALA A 400 -9.78 -19.90 13.52
C ALA A 400 -11.14 -19.67 12.84
N ASN A 401 -11.36 -20.35 11.70
CA ASN A 401 -12.63 -20.39 10.97
C ASN A 401 -13.14 -19.03 10.47
N ASP A 402 -12.26 -18.05 10.29
CA ASP A 402 -12.61 -16.84 9.54
C ASP A 402 -12.55 -17.16 8.04
N VAL A 403 -13.72 -17.12 7.41
CA VAL A 403 -13.87 -17.36 5.97
C VAL A 403 -14.63 -16.19 5.36
N PHE A 404 -13.95 -15.40 4.57
CA PHE A 404 -14.54 -14.23 3.93
C PHE A 404 -14.20 -14.18 2.45
N ASN A 405 -15.21 -13.90 1.64
CA ASN A 405 -15.06 -13.41 0.27
C ASN A 405 -16.28 -12.53 -0.09
N VAL A 406 -16.14 -11.70 -1.11
CA VAL A 406 -17.19 -10.73 -1.49
C VAL A 406 -18.48 -11.39 -1.98
N GLY A 407 -18.44 -12.65 -2.43
CA GLY A 407 -19.62 -13.43 -2.77
C GLY A 407 -20.48 -13.78 -1.55
N CYS A 408 -19.91 -13.66 -0.37
CA CYS A 408 -20.59 -13.90 0.91
C CYS A 408 -21.16 -12.61 1.54
N GLY A 409 -21.47 -11.58 0.80
CA GLY A 409 -21.95 -10.29 1.30
C GLY A 409 -23.01 -10.38 2.40
N PRO A 410 -23.43 -9.25 3.01
CA PRO A 410 -24.28 -9.23 4.21
C PRO A 410 -25.61 -9.97 4.06
N ASN A 411 -26.04 -10.22 2.84
CA ASN A 411 -27.28 -10.97 2.56
C ASN A 411 -27.05 -12.46 2.25
N GLY A 412 -25.80 -12.95 2.25
CA GLY A 412 -25.43 -14.32 1.89
C GLY A 412 -26.03 -14.78 0.55
N GLY A 413 -25.34 -15.49 -0.29
CA GLY A 413 -26.05 -16.09 -1.40
C GLY A 413 -25.35 -16.10 -2.75
N GLY A 414 -24.14 -15.56 -2.85
CA GLY A 414 -23.30 -15.81 -4.02
C GLY A 414 -22.92 -17.30 -4.09
N LYS A 415 -22.81 -17.84 -5.31
CA LYS A 415 -22.49 -19.28 -5.51
C LYS A 415 -21.13 -19.68 -4.91
N ASN A 416 -20.20 -18.73 -4.77
CA ASN A 416 -18.89 -18.95 -4.18
C ASN A 416 -18.88 -18.77 -2.66
N CYS A 417 -20.03 -18.50 -2.04
CA CYS A 417 -20.13 -18.37 -0.60
C CYS A 417 -20.26 -19.75 0.07
N THR A 418 -19.33 -20.10 0.93
CA THR A 418 -19.41 -21.31 1.74
C THR A 418 -20.46 -21.13 2.84
N LYS A 419 -21.42 -22.04 2.93
CA LYS A 419 -22.48 -22.03 3.95
C LYS A 419 -21.89 -22.29 5.34
N ASN A 420 -22.53 -21.72 6.37
CA ASN A 420 -22.17 -21.94 7.79
C ASN A 420 -20.78 -21.44 8.20
N THR A 421 -20.31 -20.37 7.58
CA THR A 421 -19.04 -19.72 7.95
C THR A 421 -19.27 -18.41 8.69
N VAL A 422 -18.31 -18.02 9.51
CA VAL A 422 -18.33 -16.74 10.22
C VAL A 422 -17.53 -15.75 9.41
N TYR A 423 -18.19 -14.71 8.91
CA TYR A 423 -17.57 -13.68 8.09
C TYR A 423 -17.05 -12.55 8.99
N ARG A 424 -15.74 -12.48 9.19
CA ARG A 424 -15.14 -11.44 10.03
C ARG A 424 -14.19 -10.53 9.26
N ASP A 425 -13.37 -11.09 8.37
CA ASP A 425 -12.28 -10.40 7.65
C ASP A 425 -11.35 -9.70 8.66
N VAL A 426 -10.70 -10.51 9.52
CA VAL A 426 -9.87 -10.01 10.63
C VAL A 426 -8.38 -10.23 10.42
N ASP A 427 -7.90 -9.97 9.23
CA ASP A 427 -6.51 -10.08 8.82
C ASP A 427 -5.50 -9.47 9.79
N PHE A 428 -4.27 -9.96 9.73
CA PHE A 428 -3.11 -9.18 10.14
C PHE A 428 -2.75 -8.18 9.04
N GLY A 429 -3.35 -6.99 9.09
CA GLY A 429 -3.01 -5.89 8.17
C GLY A 429 -1.78 -5.11 8.61
N ALA A 430 -1.61 -4.94 9.93
CA ALA A 430 -0.44 -4.33 10.50
C ALA A 430 0.79 -5.23 10.35
N SER A 431 1.91 -4.63 9.94
CA SER A 431 3.19 -5.34 9.88
C SER A 431 3.63 -5.81 11.26
N THR A 432 4.20 -7.01 11.33
CA THR A 432 4.85 -7.50 12.54
C THR A 432 6.03 -6.63 12.92
N ILE A 433 6.28 -6.47 14.22
CA ILE A 433 7.43 -5.75 14.76
C ILE A 433 8.26 -6.68 15.63
N LEU A 434 9.53 -6.84 15.30
CA LEU A 434 10.49 -7.52 16.17
C LEU A 434 11.14 -6.50 17.09
N THR A 435 10.98 -6.68 18.40
CA THR A 435 11.54 -5.78 19.43
C THR A 435 12.01 -6.54 20.66
N LYS A 436 12.30 -5.83 21.72
CA LYS A 436 12.69 -6.41 23.02
C LYS A 436 11.71 -6.01 24.12
N GLN A 437 11.44 -6.95 25.00
CA GLN A 437 10.80 -6.65 26.27
C GLN A 437 11.77 -5.92 27.22
N PRO A 438 11.28 -5.23 28.26
CA PRO A 438 12.14 -4.57 29.25
C PRO A 438 13.13 -5.51 29.95
N ASN A 439 12.86 -6.82 29.99
CA ASN A 439 13.78 -7.84 30.52
C ASN A 439 14.88 -8.27 29.54
N GLY A 440 14.90 -7.69 28.32
CA GLY A 440 15.87 -7.97 27.28
C GLY A 440 15.54 -9.12 26.33
N ASN A 441 14.46 -9.86 26.57
CA ASN A 441 14.02 -10.94 25.69
C ASN A 441 13.46 -10.39 24.39
N ASP A 442 13.78 -11.05 23.27
CA ASP A 442 13.19 -10.74 21.98
C ASP A 442 11.70 -11.10 21.98
N ILE A 443 10.87 -10.24 21.39
CA ILE A 443 9.43 -10.43 21.26
C ILE A 443 8.96 -9.95 19.88
N LEU A 444 8.04 -10.68 19.27
CA LEU A 444 7.35 -10.30 18.06
C LEU A 444 5.97 -9.77 18.43
N VAL A 445 5.65 -8.52 18.07
CA VAL A 445 4.33 -7.94 18.29
C VAL A 445 3.61 -7.70 16.97
N ALA A 446 2.29 -7.87 16.96
CA ALA A 446 1.44 -7.69 15.79
C ALA A 446 0.06 -7.15 16.18
N GLY A 447 -0.49 -6.32 15.32
CA GLY A 447 -1.88 -5.85 15.41
C GLY A 447 -2.76 -6.56 14.41
N GLN A 448 -3.95 -6.97 14.83
CA GLN A 448 -4.93 -7.67 13.99
C GLN A 448 -6.19 -6.83 13.80
N LYS A 449 -6.83 -6.93 12.64
CA LYS A 449 -8.13 -6.28 12.35
C LYS A 449 -9.23 -6.70 13.32
N SER A 450 -9.06 -7.79 14.07
CA SER A 450 -9.95 -8.15 15.19
C SER A 450 -10.00 -7.11 16.31
N GLY A 451 -9.02 -6.21 16.38
CA GLY A 451 -8.83 -5.29 17.49
C GLY A 451 -7.94 -5.86 18.60
N THR A 452 -7.18 -6.90 18.30
CA THR A 452 -6.28 -7.57 19.25
C THR A 452 -4.82 -7.22 18.95
N VAL A 453 -4.05 -6.89 19.96
CA VAL A 453 -2.58 -6.83 19.95
C VAL A 453 -2.04 -8.15 20.44
N TRP A 454 -1.16 -8.75 19.66
CA TRP A 454 -0.53 -10.04 19.94
C TRP A 454 0.95 -9.85 20.25
N ALA A 455 1.45 -10.61 21.21
CA ALA A 455 2.87 -10.74 21.50
C ALA A 455 3.26 -12.22 21.47
N ILE A 456 4.21 -12.54 20.62
CA ILE A 456 4.58 -13.91 20.25
C ILE A 456 6.07 -14.11 20.51
N ASN A 457 6.43 -15.30 20.98
CA ASN A 457 7.82 -15.73 21.03
C ASN A 457 8.35 -15.95 19.59
N PRO A 458 9.37 -15.21 19.14
CA PRO A 458 9.88 -15.34 17.78
C PRO A 458 10.56 -16.69 17.48
N ASP A 459 10.88 -17.49 18.50
CA ASP A 459 11.53 -18.78 18.30
C ASP A 459 10.56 -19.88 17.85
N ASN A 460 9.32 -19.88 18.37
CA ASN A 460 8.39 -21.00 18.19
C ASN A 460 6.94 -20.61 17.90
N GLY A 461 6.60 -19.31 17.92
CA GLY A 461 5.24 -18.83 17.66
C GLY A 461 4.28 -18.92 18.86
N ASP A 462 4.76 -19.26 20.06
CA ASP A 462 3.93 -19.31 21.25
C ASP A 462 3.48 -17.91 21.69
N VAL A 463 2.23 -17.81 22.16
CA VAL A 463 1.69 -16.56 22.69
C VAL A 463 2.35 -16.22 24.04
N VAL A 464 2.97 -15.05 24.12
CA VAL A 464 3.47 -14.49 25.37
C VAL A 464 2.36 -13.76 26.12
N TRP A 465 1.65 -12.89 25.40
CA TRP A 465 0.42 -12.23 25.84
C TRP A 465 -0.42 -11.78 24.64
N ARG A 466 -1.70 -11.54 24.89
CA ARG A 466 -2.60 -10.89 23.92
C ARG A 466 -3.52 -9.91 24.64
N THR A 467 -3.90 -8.84 23.97
CA THR A 467 -4.74 -7.79 24.55
C THR A 467 -5.77 -7.31 23.53
N ASP A 468 -7.05 -7.43 23.87
CA ASP A 468 -8.14 -6.90 23.07
C ASP A 468 -8.33 -5.42 23.41
N ILE A 469 -8.22 -4.53 22.40
CA ILE A 469 -8.35 -3.08 22.57
C ILE A 469 -9.59 -2.49 21.88
N GLY A 470 -10.37 -3.35 21.23
CA GLY A 470 -11.60 -2.94 20.58
C GLY A 470 -12.19 -4.03 19.70
N THR A 471 -13.15 -3.68 18.86
CA THR A 471 -13.69 -4.57 17.82
C THR A 471 -13.14 -4.20 16.47
N GLY A 472 -13.09 -5.20 15.61
CA GLY A 472 -12.56 -5.08 14.27
C GLY A 472 -13.47 -5.60 13.17
N GLY A 473 -12.89 -5.79 12.01
CA GLY A 473 -13.52 -6.27 10.80
C GLY A 473 -12.97 -5.61 9.53
N PRO A 474 -13.63 -5.74 8.38
CA PRO A 474 -13.05 -5.41 7.07
C PRO A 474 -12.39 -4.03 6.95
N ASN A 475 -12.94 -3.01 7.59
CA ASN A 475 -12.40 -1.64 7.59
C ASN A 475 -12.18 -1.10 9.01
N GLY A 476 -12.03 -1.98 9.98
CA GLY A 476 -11.88 -1.61 11.39
C GLY A 476 -10.73 -2.31 12.07
N GLY A 477 -10.67 -2.13 13.38
CA GLY A 477 -9.60 -2.72 14.18
C GLY A 477 -8.25 -2.05 13.96
N ILE A 478 -7.17 -2.82 14.09
CA ILE A 478 -5.79 -2.37 13.84
C ILE A 478 -5.46 -2.69 12.39
N HIS A 479 -5.41 -1.65 11.54
CA HIS A 479 -5.42 -1.85 10.09
C HIS A 479 -4.05 -1.69 9.45
N TRP A 480 -3.46 -0.46 9.43
CA TRP A 480 -2.22 -0.20 8.68
C TRP A 480 -0.94 -0.48 9.45
N GLY A 481 -0.97 -0.41 10.76
CA GLY A 481 0.24 -0.64 11.53
C GLY A 481 0.15 -0.24 12.98
N ILE A 482 1.16 -0.63 13.73
CA ILE A 482 1.45 -0.28 15.11
C ILE A 482 2.85 0.34 15.17
N ALA A 483 3.19 0.95 16.28
CA ALA A 483 4.56 1.42 16.55
C ALA A 483 5.01 0.95 17.93
N VAL A 484 6.31 0.90 18.18
CA VAL A 484 6.86 0.49 19.49
C VAL A 484 7.95 1.45 19.95
N ASP A 485 8.06 1.58 21.26
CA ASP A 485 9.29 2.05 21.89
C ASP A 485 9.90 0.94 22.77
N ASP A 486 10.70 1.29 23.76
CA ASP A 486 11.33 0.38 24.70
C ASP A 486 10.38 -0.19 25.76
N THR A 487 9.17 0.33 25.86
CA THR A 487 8.20 -0.01 26.93
C THR A 487 6.81 -0.37 26.43
N HIS A 488 6.37 0.20 25.29
CA HIS A 488 4.98 0.10 24.83
C HIS A 488 4.85 -0.25 23.36
N VAL A 489 3.73 -0.87 23.04
CA VAL A 489 3.12 -0.92 21.70
C VAL A 489 2.06 0.16 21.63
N TYR A 490 2.13 1.04 20.63
CA TYR A 490 1.12 2.04 20.32
C TYR A 490 0.23 1.52 19.20
N ALA A 491 -0.99 1.15 19.56
CA ALA A 491 -1.94 0.53 18.66
C ALA A 491 -3.13 1.46 18.38
N PRO A 492 -3.29 1.90 17.12
CA PRO A 492 -4.45 2.67 16.69
C PRO A 492 -5.61 1.70 16.44
N ILE A 493 -6.83 2.13 16.70
CA ILE A 493 -8.02 1.36 16.38
C ILE A 493 -9.09 2.24 15.76
N SER A 494 -9.68 1.76 14.68
CA SER A 494 -10.79 2.40 13.98
C SER A 494 -12.09 1.64 14.17
N TYR A 495 -13.21 2.38 14.03
CA TYR A 495 -14.54 1.80 14.06
C TYR A 495 -14.83 1.05 12.75
N PRO A 496 -15.32 -0.20 12.79
CA PRO A 496 -15.47 -1.05 11.61
C PRO A 496 -16.67 -0.69 10.71
N GLY A 497 -17.50 0.28 11.13
CA GLY A 497 -18.75 0.56 10.45
C GLY A 497 -19.86 -0.48 10.75
N ARG A 498 -21.02 -0.31 10.13
CA ARG A 498 -22.21 -1.16 10.38
C ARG A 498 -22.16 -2.54 9.71
N SER A 499 -21.10 -2.88 9.02
CA SER A 499 -21.02 -4.08 8.18
C SER A 499 -20.69 -5.38 8.92
N ILE A 500 -20.57 -5.35 10.25
CA ILE A 500 -20.36 -6.53 11.08
C ILE A 500 -21.47 -6.58 12.13
N PRO A 501 -22.07 -7.76 12.38
CA PRO A 501 -22.91 -7.96 13.56
C PRO A 501 -22.10 -7.46 14.75
N ALA A 502 -22.67 -6.56 15.53
CA ALA A 502 -22.03 -5.94 16.66
C ALA A 502 -21.45 -7.04 17.57
N GLN A 503 -20.16 -7.29 17.49
CA GLN A 503 -19.48 -7.93 18.60
C GLN A 503 -19.65 -6.99 19.79
N VAL A 504 -20.09 -7.52 20.91
CA VAL A 504 -20.25 -6.71 22.12
C VAL A 504 -18.85 -6.27 22.54
N VAL A 505 -18.48 -5.04 22.15
CA VAL A 505 -17.27 -4.40 22.65
C VAL A 505 -17.56 -3.97 24.08
N PRO A 506 -16.67 -4.26 25.04
CA PRO A 506 -16.74 -3.62 26.33
C PRO A 506 -16.93 -2.11 26.21
N ALA A 507 -17.84 -1.54 26.99
CA ALA A 507 -18.26 -0.15 26.84
C ALA A 507 -17.12 0.87 27.04
N ASP A 508 -16.02 0.45 27.61
CA ASP A 508 -14.81 1.24 27.85
C ASP A 508 -13.76 1.14 26.71
N LEU A 509 -13.92 0.22 25.77
CA LEU A 509 -13.05 0.11 24.59
C LEU A 509 -13.65 0.89 23.43
N ARG A 510 -13.00 1.99 23.04
CA ARG A 510 -13.46 2.93 22.02
C ARG A 510 -12.39 3.10 20.94
N PRO A 511 -12.78 3.49 19.70
CA PRO A 511 -11.80 3.87 18.68
C PRO A 511 -10.85 4.96 19.19
N GLY A 512 -9.57 4.81 18.87
CA GLY A 512 -8.54 5.74 19.33
C GLY A 512 -7.14 5.14 19.32
N LEU A 513 -6.27 5.64 20.20
CA LEU A 513 -4.89 5.17 20.36
C LEU A 513 -4.72 4.54 21.76
N TYR A 514 -4.08 3.38 21.80
CA TYR A 514 -3.81 2.64 23.01
C TYR A 514 -2.32 2.44 23.19
N ALA A 515 -1.81 2.61 24.42
CA ALA A 515 -0.49 2.15 24.81
C ALA A 515 -0.61 0.83 25.58
N VAL A 516 -0.07 -0.21 24.99
CA VAL A 516 -0.06 -1.57 25.55
C VAL A 516 1.35 -1.89 26.01
N ASN A 517 1.52 -2.28 27.26
CA ASN A 517 2.82 -2.53 27.88
C ASN A 517 3.50 -3.76 27.24
N LEU A 518 4.74 -3.60 26.79
CA LEU A 518 5.53 -4.69 26.17
C LEU A 518 5.82 -5.86 27.12
N LYS A 519 5.81 -5.60 28.43
CA LYS A 519 6.14 -6.62 29.44
C LYS A 519 5.05 -7.68 29.54
N ASP A 520 3.78 -7.25 29.60
CA ASP A 520 2.68 -8.12 30.02
C ASP A 520 1.34 -7.89 29.29
N GLY A 521 1.32 -6.94 28.34
CA GLY A 521 0.13 -6.63 27.54
C GLY A 521 -0.93 -5.78 28.25
N THR A 522 -0.66 -5.22 29.44
CA THR A 522 -1.60 -4.32 30.13
C THR A 522 -1.77 -3.03 29.34
N ILE A 523 -2.99 -2.45 29.38
CA ILE A 523 -3.26 -1.14 28.78
C ILE A 523 -2.90 -0.08 29.81
N ASP A 524 -1.83 0.68 29.58
CA ASP A 524 -1.39 1.73 30.50
C ASP A 524 -2.21 3.02 30.33
N TRP A 525 -2.57 3.35 29.06
CA TRP A 525 -3.45 4.46 28.76
C TRP A 525 -4.16 4.29 27.41
N LYS A 526 -5.24 5.05 27.24
CA LYS A 526 -5.99 5.16 25.99
C LYS A 526 -6.38 6.60 25.71
N MET A 527 -6.39 7.00 24.44
CA MET A 527 -6.92 8.24 23.93
C MET A 527 -8.08 7.94 22.98
N GLU A 528 -9.29 8.30 23.36
CA GLU A 528 -10.49 8.08 22.55
C GLU A 528 -10.59 9.09 21.41
N VAL A 529 -11.00 8.63 20.23
CA VAL A 529 -11.40 9.45 19.09
C VAL A 529 -12.87 9.22 18.79
N LYS A 530 -13.64 10.31 18.87
CA LYS A 530 -15.09 10.32 18.61
C LYS A 530 -15.37 10.67 17.16
N ALA A 531 -16.52 10.20 16.64
CA ALA A 531 -17.01 10.64 15.35
C ALA A 531 -17.21 12.16 15.36
N ASP A 532 -16.72 12.83 14.31
CA ASP A 532 -16.98 14.24 14.04
C ASP A 532 -17.44 14.37 12.59
N CYS A 533 -18.70 14.68 12.39
CA CYS A 533 -19.37 14.62 11.11
C CYS A 533 -20.23 15.84 10.84
N THR A 534 -19.60 17.01 10.87
CA THR A 534 -20.25 18.26 10.46
C THR A 534 -20.52 18.27 8.95
N PRO A 535 -21.46 19.10 8.45
CA PRO A 535 -21.72 19.26 7.01
C PRO A 535 -20.47 19.63 6.20
N GLU A 536 -19.57 20.43 6.76
CA GLU A 536 -18.31 20.84 6.15
C GLU A 536 -17.37 19.65 6.00
N ARG A 537 -17.24 18.83 7.04
CA ARG A 537 -16.39 17.63 7.02
C ARG A 537 -16.90 16.58 6.04
N LYS A 538 -18.23 16.41 5.93
CA LYS A 538 -18.83 15.47 4.97
C LYS A 538 -18.44 15.75 3.51
N LYS A 539 -18.04 16.98 3.17
CA LYS A 539 -17.56 17.32 1.82
C LYS A 539 -16.25 16.60 1.48
N PHE A 540 -15.39 16.35 2.48
CA PHE A 540 -14.09 15.71 2.32
C PHE A 540 -14.08 14.25 2.82
N VAL A 541 -14.88 13.96 3.85
CA VAL A 541 -14.99 12.64 4.47
C VAL A 541 -16.46 12.22 4.51
N PRO A 542 -17.04 11.73 3.42
CA PRO A 542 -18.48 11.54 3.28
C PRO A 542 -19.11 10.62 4.32
N ARG A 543 -18.34 9.64 4.82
CA ARG A 543 -18.80 8.60 5.76
C ARG A 543 -18.24 8.78 7.17
N CYS A 544 -17.96 10.00 7.59
CA CYS A 544 -17.40 10.33 8.91
C CYS A 544 -18.26 9.86 10.10
N ASP A 545 -19.54 9.56 9.90
CA ASP A 545 -20.44 8.97 10.90
C ASP A 545 -20.30 7.44 11.02
N ALA A 546 -19.87 6.77 9.98
CA ALA A 546 -19.76 5.32 9.91
C ALA A 546 -18.30 4.81 9.86
N LEU A 547 -17.35 5.67 9.49
CA LEU A 547 -15.93 5.36 9.42
C LEU A 547 -15.15 6.44 10.18
N PHE A 548 -14.77 6.14 11.41
CA PHE A 548 -14.02 7.06 12.27
C PHE A 548 -13.02 6.31 13.16
N GLY A 549 -12.23 7.05 13.92
CA GLY A 549 -11.14 6.52 14.72
C GLY A 549 -9.81 6.54 13.98
N LEU A 550 -8.84 5.79 14.47
CA LEU A 550 -7.48 5.79 13.96
C LEU A 550 -7.20 4.51 13.18
N SER A 551 -6.88 4.65 11.90
CA SER A 551 -6.50 3.55 11.03
C SER A 551 -5.06 3.67 10.53
N GLY A 552 -4.54 4.89 10.40
CA GLY A 552 -3.18 5.16 9.97
C GLY A 552 -2.13 4.59 10.93
N ALA A 553 -1.05 4.03 10.39
CA ALA A 553 0.04 3.53 11.21
C ALA A 553 0.71 4.66 12.00
N PRO A 554 0.80 4.57 13.32
CA PRO A 554 1.42 5.59 14.16
C PRO A 554 2.93 5.66 13.94
N THR A 555 3.52 6.82 14.28
CA THR A 555 4.96 7.04 14.29
C THR A 555 5.35 7.61 15.65
N VAL A 556 6.26 6.96 16.35
CA VAL A 556 6.89 7.51 17.55
C VAL A 556 7.98 8.50 17.13
N ILE A 557 7.94 9.70 17.68
CA ILE A 557 8.97 10.73 17.49
C ILE A 557 9.32 11.28 18.87
N GLY A 558 10.43 10.83 19.43
CA GLY A 558 10.86 11.21 20.76
C GLY A 558 9.79 10.98 21.83
N ASP A 559 9.23 12.04 22.42
CA ASP A 559 8.24 11.97 23.51
C ASP A 559 6.78 11.86 23.01
N TYR A 560 6.54 11.80 21.71
CA TYR A 560 5.22 11.82 21.13
C TYR A 560 4.93 10.64 20.21
N VAL A 561 3.67 10.31 20.07
CA VAL A 561 3.13 9.43 19.04
C VAL A 561 2.30 10.29 18.10
N VAL A 562 2.61 10.25 16.80
CA VAL A 562 1.87 10.96 15.76
C VAL A 562 1.10 9.96 14.92
N THR A 563 -0.20 10.17 14.73
CA THR A 563 -1.07 9.26 13.97
C THR A 563 -2.15 10.01 13.23
N GLY A 564 -2.70 9.40 12.18
CA GLY A 564 -3.77 9.96 11.37
C GLY A 564 -5.10 9.26 11.58
N GLY A 565 -6.18 10.02 11.46
CA GLY A 565 -7.55 9.55 11.60
C GLY A 565 -8.29 9.42 10.28
N LEU A 566 -9.31 8.56 10.28
CA LEU A 566 -10.25 8.43 9.16
C LEU A 566 -11.05 9.74 8.92
N ASP A 567 -11.15 10.58 9.93
CA ASP A 567 -11.76 11.91 9.89
C ASP A 567 -10.89 12.99 9.23
N GLY A 568 -9.66 12.63 8.83
CA GLY A 568 -8.68 13.54 8.22
C GLY A 568 -7.88 14.36 9.21
N ARG A 569 -8.01 14.11 10.51
CA ARG A 569 -7.15 14.76 11.51
C ARG A 569 -5.85 14.00 11.74
N VAL A 570 -4.86 14.78 12.15
CA VAL A 570 -3.58 14.27 12.66
C VAL A 570 -3.54 14.59 14.16
N TYR A 571 -3.16 13.60 14.93
CA TYR A 571 -3.11 13.64 16.38
C TYR A 571 -1.67 13.48 16.85
N VAL A 572 -1.22 14.39 17.72
CA VAL A 572 0.06 14.31 18.43
C VAL A 572 -0.24 14.01 19.88
N VAL A 573 0.20 12.88 20.37
CA VAL A 573 -0.15 12.34 21.68
C VAL A 573 1.11 12.15 22.51
N GLU A 574 1.11 12.61 23.75
CA GLU A 574 2.20 12.37 24.69
C GLU A 574 2.33 10.86 24.97
N ARG A 575 3.46 10.26 24.64
CA ARG A 575 3.62 8.81 24.74
C ARG A 575 3.55 8.26 26.17
N LYS A 576 3.89 9.07 27.18
CA LYS A 576 3.84 8.67 28.59
C LYS A 576 2.46 8.70 29.22
N THR A 577 1.61 9.60 28.78
CA THR A 577 0.33 9.90 29.46
C THR A 577 -0.90 9.64 28.61
N GLY A 578 -0.75 9.51 27.30
CA GLY A 578 -1.87 9.44 26.35
C GLY A 578 -2.60 10.79 26.17
N LYS A 579 -2.08 11.88 26.73
CA LYS A 579 -2.69 13.20 26.60
C LYS A 579 -2.50 13.73 25.17
N LEU A 580 -3.58 14.25 24.59
CA LEU A 580 -3.53 14.96 23.32
C LEU A 580 -2.75 16.27 23.49
N ALA A 581 -1.59 16.37 22.82
CA ALA A 581 -0.72 17.53 22.86
C ALA A 581 -1.02 18.52 21.75
N ALA A 582 -1.35 18.04 20.54
CA ALA A 582 -1.75 18.86 19.42
C ALA A 582 -2.60 18.05 18.43
N GLN A 583 -3.41 18.76 17.64
CA GLN A 583 -4.09 18.19 16.48
C GLN A 583 -4.28 19.25 15.40
N TRP A 584 -4.36 18.80 14.15
CA TRP A 584 -4.72 19.64 13.02
C TRP A 584 -5.52 18.87 11.98
N ASP A 585 -6.15 19.60 11.06
CA ASP A 585 -7.09 19.06 10.09
C ASP A 585 -6.49 19.06 8.69
N THR A 586 -6.54 17.93 8.02
CA THR A 586 -6.16 17.80 6.61
C THR A 586 -7.37 17.62 5.68
N ALA A 587 -8.58 17.43 6.21
CA ALA A 587 -9.81 17.31 5.44
C ALA A 587 -10.28 18.69 4.92
N ARG A 588 -9.52 19.23 3.97
CA ARG A 588 -9.74 20.56 3.36
C ARG A 588 -9.01 20.68 2.04
N THR A 589 -9.29 21.74 1.29
CA THR A 589 -8.47 22.17 0.16
C THR A 589 -7.18 22.84 0.63
N PHE A 590 -6.13 22.73 -0.15
CA PHE A 590 -4.81 23.31 0.10
C PHE A 590 -4.32 24.12 -1.09
N PRO A 591 -3.73 25.30 -0.87
CA PRO A 591 -2.86 25.90 -1.87
C PRO A 591 -1.64 24.99 -2.10
N THR A 592 -1.30 24.73 -3.35
CA THR A 592 -0.22 23.83 -3.71
C THR A 592 0.91 24.57 -4.41
N ILE A 593 2.13 24.07 -4.26
CA ILE A 593 3.31 24.69 -4.90
C ILE A 593 3.45 24.27 -6.37
N ASN A 594 2.73 23.27 -6.83
CA ASN A 594 2.77 22.76 -8.20
C ASN A 594 1.55 23.14 -9.04
N GLY A 595 0.65 24.00 -8.53
CA GLY A 595 -0.50 24.52 -9.27
C GLY A 595 -1.63 23.51 -9.54
N ILE A 596 -1.50 22.27 -9.08
CA ILE A 596 -2.55 21.25 -9.16
C ILE A 596 -3.52 21.45 -7.99
N GLU A 597 -4.82 21.30 -8.21
CA GLU A 597 -5.80 21.39 -7.14
C GLU A 597 -5.52 20.34 -6.04
N GLY A 598 -5.35 20.79 -4.82
CA GLY A 598 -4.98 19.96 -3.67
C GLY A 598 -6.15 19.72 -2.73
N ASN A 599 -6.55 18.48 -2.56
CA ASN A 599 -7.61 18.07 -1.64
C ASN A 599 -7.07 17.04 -0.65
N GLY A 600 -7.07 17.38 0.63
CA GLY A 600 -6.82 16.43 1.70
C GLY A 600 -8.12 15.85 2.23
N ALA A 601 -8.04 14.67 2.86
CA ALA A 601 -9.20 13.97 3.41
C ALA A 601 -8.76 12.94 4.46
N SER A 602 -9.29 11.70 4.43
CA SER A 602 -8.91 10.64 5.39
C SER A 602 -7.42 10.34 5.38
N VAL A 603 -6.82 10.21 6.57
CA VAL A 603 -5.45 9.74 6.74
C VAL A 603 -5.51 8.26 7.10
N ASP A 604 -5.67 7.43 6.08
CA ASP A 604 -5.81 5.97 6.18
C ASP A 604 -4.62 5.29 5.47
N ASN A 605 -3.43 5.47 6.05
CA ASN A 605 -2.17 5.04 5.45
C ASN A 605 -1.03 5.00 6.50
N ALA A 606 0.16 4.66 6.05
CA ALA A 606 1.37 4.62 6.89
C ALA A 606 2.36 5.78 6.60
N SER A 607 1.90 6.86 5.97
CA SER A 607 2.78 7.85 5.33
C SER A 607 3.47 8.85 6.26
N ILE A 608 3.12 8.89 7.54
CA ILE A 608 3.70 9.87 8.49
C ILE A 608 5.16 9.55 8.73
N ILE A 609 6.03 10.44 8.26
CA ILE A 609 7.49 10.39 8.41
C ILE A 609 8.01 11.75 8.89
N ALA A 610 9.17 11.75 9.53
CA ALA A 610 9.83 12.99 9.95
C ALA A 610 11.29 12.98 9.54
N VAL A 611 11.76 14.04 8.90
CA VAL A 611 13.11 14.17 8.36
C VAL A 611 13.47 15.62 8.11
N ASN A 612 14.72 15.98 8.27
CA ASN A 612 15.25 17.33 7.98
C ASN A 612 14.45 18.47 8.64
N GLY A 613 13.90 18.24 9.85
CA GLY A 613 13.08 19.22 10.56
C GLY A 613 11.69 19.43 9.92
N LEU A 614 11.22 18.50 9.11
CA LEU A 614 9.88 18.45 8.54
C LEU A 614 9.12 17.22 9.05
N LEU A 615 7.83 17.37 9.28
CA LEU A 615 6.88 16.26 9.37
C LEU A 615 6.15 16.17 8.03
N ILE A 616 6.27 15.03 7.33
CA ILE A 616 5.72 14.83 5.99
C ILE A 616 4.68 13.72 6.05
N MET A 617 3.56 13.90 5.37
CA MET A 617 2.50 12.93 5.32
C MET A 617 1.65 13.06 4.06
N ASN A 618 0.93 12.00 3.74
CA ASN A 618 -0.07 11.99 2.68
C ASN A 618 -1.48 12.08 3.28
N SER A 619 -2.39 12.76 2.59
CA SER A 619 -3.79 12.85 2.98
C SER A 619 -4.71 12.55 1.78
N GLY A 620 -5.65 11.64 2.02
CA GLY A 620 -6.62 11.12 1.08
C GLY A 620 -6.57 9.60 0.94
N TYR A 621 -7.74 8.93 1.04
CA TYR A 621 -7.90 7.50 0.78
C TYR A 621 -9.33 7.18 0.35
N GLY A 622 -9.61 7.28 -0.96
CA GLY A 622 -10.97 7.16 -1.51
C GLY A 622 -11.42 5.76 -1.93
N LEU A 623 -10.63 4.70 -1.66
CA LEU A 623 -10.85 3.39 -2.29
C LEU A 623 -11.86 2.46 -1.60
N PHE A 624 -12.27 2.73 -0.35
CA PHE A 624 -13.23 1.92 0.41
C PHE A 624 -14.29 2.76 1.13
N GLY A 625 -14.64 3.90 0.54
CA GLY A 625 -15.64 4.80 1.10
C GLY A 625 -15.10 5.79 2.13
N GLN A 626 -13.79 5.83 2.37
CA GLN A 626 -13.13 6.90 3.10
C GLN A 626 -13.04 8.18 2.26
N GLY A 627 -12.53 9.25 2.83
CA GLY A 627 -12.34 10.52 2.13
C GLY A 627 -11.22 10.47 1.09
N ALA A 628 -11.56 10.81 -0.16
CA ALA A 628 -10.61 10.86 -1.26
C ALA A 628 -9.78 12.15 -1.24
N GLY A 629 -8.47 12.04 -1.50
CA GLY A 629 -7.55 13.17 -1.58
C GLY A 629 -6.28 12.81 -2.33
N ASN A 630 -5.49 13.85 -2.66
CA ASN A 630 -4.38 13.73 -3.59
C ASN A 630 -3.11 14.47 -3.13
N VAL A 631 -2.97 14.77 -1.84
CA VAL A 631 -1.89 15.65 -1.37
C VAL A 631 -0.82 14.94 -0.56
N MET A 632 0.43 15.34 -0.79
CA MET A 632 1.55 15.21 0.13
C MET A 632 1.78 16.55 0.81
N ILE A 633 1.77 16.57 2.14
CA ILE A 633 1.86 17.77 2.96
C ILE A 633 3.12 17.69 3.81
N ALA A 634 3.90 18.75 3.82
CA ALA A 634 4.98 18.92 4.79
C ALA A 634 4.66 20.03 5.77
N TYR A 635 4.96 19.76 7.02
CA TYR A 635 4.85 20.72 8.12
C TYR A 635 6.25 21.05 8.64
N LYS A 636 6.46 22.30 9.01
CA LYS A 636 7.67 22.80 9.68
C LYS A 636 7.31 23.44 11.02
N PRO A 637 8.26 23.59 11.96
CA PRO A 637 8.04 24.41 13.15
C PRO A 637 7.64 25.83 12.77
N LYS A 638 6.68 26.39 13.52
CA LYS A 638 6.40 27.83 13.47
C LYS A 638 7.58 28.58 14.08
N ASN A 639 7.98 29.67 13.45
CA ASN A 639 9.03 30.56 13.96
C ASN A 639 8.56 31.29 15.22
#